data_07eb8eda1965181194968b924ef7541a
#
_entry.id   07eb8eda1965181194968b924ef7541a
#
_cell.length_a   1.000
_cell.length_b   1.000
_cell.length_c   1.000
_cell.angle_alpha   90.00
_cell.angle_beta   90.00
_cell.angle_gamma   90.00
#
_symmetry.space_group_name_H-M   'P 1'
#
loop_
_entity.id
_entity.type
_entity.pdbx_description
1 polymer ?
#
loop_
_entity_poly.entity_id
_entity_poly.type
_entity_poly.pdbx_seq_one_letter_code
_entity_poly.pdbx_strand_id
1 'polypeptide(L)'
;MKYINVVIDNNSRHTDTYYTYGTSLDVKKGDIVKVPFNRGNKLKSAYVFQDDVVPECDPAIIKEIESVDPDISLTDEMIDTCIWMKRRYGIKYLDAIKCFTPNGKPAKEGREKEPYKDAAGEIQNIEQLTPEQEAALIQIRAAVKGGRQENFLIHGVTSSGKTEVYMQTIAEVIAGGKTAIMLVPEIALTKQITDRFIGRFGKENIAVLHSKLTKRERFDEWMRIRRGQAKIVIGARLGVFAPLDKIGVIILDEEHEATYKSDMTPKYDTVDIALKRLLHFDGILILGSATPSVVSYQRAREGIYQLIELKQRYNNTPLPKVELIDMREELKAGNRTIFSDRLYRQSVETLERGQQIILFLNRRGYSTFISCRECGEVLKCPECGISLTYHKRENAGVCHYCGKKFRVPETCPACGSHYIKYFGTGTEKVEEFTRELFPEKSIGRLDLDTAKNNREISKIISSFSKGKTDILIGTQLVAKGLDFKNVGLVGVVSADVSLNVPDYRSTERTFQLVTQVAGRAGRGGEKGLVIVQSYTPDNFALTTAANHDYNQFFDMEIKIREFMDYPPFSDLILVEFTSENEWEAIETAEKCKEYLIRCKIEGDGANIFAPRLSTNFKGKESFRYYILIKCPKGFRNKYIYYINAFGELLTEQNSKCNMIIDVNPYSTF
;
A
#
# COMPACT_ATOMS: atom_id res chain seq x y z
N MET A 1 13.26 -13.95 44.30
CA MET A 1 12.68 -14.46 43.06
C MET A 1 11.90 -13.32 42.44
N LYS A 2 12.19 -12.96 41.20
CA LYS A 2 11.43 -11.98 40.41
C LYS A 2 10.31 -12.68 39.63
N TYR A 3 9.21 -11.97 39.36
CA TYR A 3 8.13 -12.47 38.52
C TYR A 3 8.03 -11.59 37.30
N ILE A 4 7.77 -12.22 36.13
CA ILE A 4 7.66 -11.57 34.83
C ILE A 4 6.40 -12.03 34.11
N ASN A 5 5.79 -11.13 33.34
CA ASN A 5 4.69 -11.47 32.43
C ASN A 5 5.21 -11.63 31.00
N VAL A 6 4.92 -12.79 30.42
CA VAL A 6 5.39 -13.15 29.08
C VAL A 6 4.24 -13.45 28.12
N VAL A 7 4.45 -13.22 26.84
CA VAL A 7 3.61 -13.70 25.74
C VAL A 7 4.30 -14.90 25.10
N ILE A 8 3.61 -16.04 25.04
CA ILE A 8 4.18 -17.31 24.56
C ILE A 8 4.10 -17.38 23.04
N ASP A 9 5.14 -17.87 22.37
CA ASP A 9 5.13 -18.16 20.92
C ASP A 9 4.21 -19.36 20.62
N ASN A 10 2.91 -19.06 20.58
CA ASN A 10 1.87 -20.03 20.23
C ASN A 10 0.80 -19.36 19.34
N ASN A 11 0.45 -20.01 18.23
CA ASN A 11 -0.48 -19.45 17.27
C ASN A 11 -1.96 -19.47 17.70
N SER A 12 -2.31 -20.14 18.79
CA SER A 12 -3.68 -20.21 19.29
C SER A 12 -4.15 -18.89 19.87
N ARG A 13 -5.37 -18.45 19.56
CA ARG A 13 -6.00 -17.28 20.21
C ARG A 13 -6.22 -17.50 21.70
N HIS A 14 -6.48 -18.73 22.15
CA HIS A 14 -6.64 -19.08 23.58
C HIS A 14 -5.39 -18.81 24.40
N THR A 15 -4.23 -18.68 23.78
CA THR A 15 -2.96 -18.42 24.46
C THR A 15 -2.43 -17.00 24.24
N ASP A 16 -3.23 -16.12 23.64
CA ASP A 16 -2.86 -14.73 23.32
C ASP A 16 -3.10 -13.80 24.52
N THR A 17 -2.50 -14.15 25.65
CA THR A 17 -2.57 -13.43 26.93
C THR A 17 -1.22 -13.46 27.64
N TYR A 18 -1.14 -12.76 28.75
CA TYR A 18 0.05 -12.79 29.61
C TYR A 18 0.04 -14.03 30.49
N TYR A 19 1.23 -14.64 30.63
CA TYR A 19 1.50 -15.72 31.56
C TYR A 19 2.60 -15.29 32.53
N THR A 20 2.38 -15.48 33.84
CA THR A 20 3.36 -15.13 34.84
C THR A 20 4.34 -16.29 35.07
N TYR A 21 5.63 -15.99 35.04
CA TYR A 21 6.73 -16.91 35.34
C TYR A 21 7.65 -16.30 36.40
N GLY A 22 8.25 -17.19 37.20
CA GLY A 22 9.33 -16.82 38.12
C GLY A 22 10.70 -16.86 37.45
N THR A 23 11.63 -16.07 37.95
CA THR A 23 13.03 -16.10 37.51
C THR A 23 14.00 -15.69 38.62
N SER A 24 15.16 -16.36 38.65
CA SER A 24 16.34 -15.93 39.38
C SER A 24 17.40 -15.30 38.47
N LEU A 25 17.19 -15.36 37.13
CA LEU A 25 18.05 -14.78 36.12
C LEU A 25 17.82 -13.27 35.99
N ASP A 26 18.82 -12.53 35.51
CA ASP A 26 18.65 -11.12 35.16
C ASP A 26 17.87 -11.03 33.84
N VAL A 27 16.60 -10.70 33.95
CA VAL A 27 15.64 -10.60 32.83
C VAL A 27 15.02 -9.22 32.82
N LYS A 28 14.90 -8.63 31.62
CA LYS A 28 14.33 -7.31 31.38
C LYS A 28 13.18 -7.41 30.38
N LYS A 29 12.30 -6.40 30.41
CA LYS A 29 11.27 -6.21 29.40
C LYS A 29 11.91 -6.25 27.99
N GLY A 30 11.31 -7.03 27.10
CA GLY A 30 11.81 -7.23 25.72
C GLY A 30 12.67 -8.47 25.51
N ASP A 31 13.17 -9.10 26.57
CA ASP A 31 13.99 -10.32 26.43
C ASP A 31 13.16 -11.49 25.90
N ILE A 32 13.80 -12.39 25.18
CA ILE A 32 13.21 -13.65 24.74
C ILE A 32 13.67 -14.75 25.68
N VAL A 33 12.72 -15.48 26.24
CA VAL A 33 13.00 -16.54 27.22
C VAL A 33 12.46 -17.88 26.76
N LYS A 34 13.02 -18.96 27.30
CA LYS A 34 12.46 -20.31 27.17
C LYS A 34 11.66 -20.65 28.42
N VAL A 35 10.41 -21.05 28.22
CA VAL A 35 9.49 -21.35 29.30
C VAL A 35 8.87 -22.73 29.15
N PRO A 36 8.68 -23.48 30.25
CA PRO A 36 7.91 -24.74 30.24
C PRO A 36 6.41 -24.42 30.11
N PHE A 37 5.78 -24.87 29.03
CA PHE A 37 4.38 -24.58 28.73
C PHE A 37 3.53 -25.85 28.68
N ASN A 38 2.25 -25.75 29.06
CA ASN A 38 1.26 -26.82 29.20
C ASN A 38 1.62 -27.86 30.29
N ARG A 39 0.73 -28.87 30.46
CA ARG A 39 0.92 -29.98 31.43
C ARG A 39 2.17 -30.84 31.15
N GLY A 40 2.61 -30.90 29.89
CA GLY A 40 3.80 -31.65 29.47
C GLY A 40 5.11 -30.87 29.58
N ASN A 41 5.15 -29.67 30.12
CA ASN A 41 6.34 -28.82 30.29
C ASN A 41 7.21 -28.69 29.02
N LYS A 42 6.58 -28.71 27.83
CA LYS A 42 7.32 -28.52 26.58
C LYS A 42 7.88 -27.10 26.55
N LEU A 43 9.18 -26.98 26.34
CA LEU A 43 9.84 -25.68 26.25
C LEU A 43 9.36 -24.92 25.00
N LYS A 44 8.93 -23.68 25.20
CA LYS A 44 8.56 -22.71 24.15
C LYS A 44 9.30 -21.41 24.33
N SER A 45 9.48 -20.69 23.23
CA SER A 45 9.93 -19.31 23.28
C SER A 45 8.79 -18.44 23.81
N ALA A 46 9.14 -17.44 24.60
CA ALA A 46 8.20 -16.44 25.08
C ALA A 46 8.90 -15.08 25.12
N TYR A 47 8.13 -14.02 25.04
CA TYR A 47 8.60 -12.64 24.98
C TYR A 47 8.20 -11.93 26.29
N VAL A 48 9.15 -11.30 26.97
CA VAL A 48 8.90 -10.59 28.23
C VAL A 48 8.25 -9.25 27.93
N PHE A 49 7.01 -9.07 28.39
CA PHE A 49 6.25 -7.83 28.21
C PHE A 49 6.27 -6.94 29.44
N GLN A 50 6.40 -7.54 30.61
CA GLN A 50 6.53 -6.83 31.87
C GLN A 50 7.52 -7.57 32.76
N ASP A 51 8.42 -6.84 33.36
CA ASP A 51 9.37 -7.31 34.37
C ASP A 51 8.96 -6.75 35.75
N ASP A 52 9.36 -7.46 36.79
CA ASP A 52 9.10 -7.09 38.20
C ASP A 52 7.61 -6.91 38.53
N VAL A 53 6.78 -7.92 38.19
CA VAL A 53 5.35 -7.92 38.43
C VAL A 53 4.99 -8.58 39.75
N VAL A 54 3.87 -8.15 40.38
CA VAL A 54 3.27 -8.87 41.51
C VAL A 54 2.35 -9.95 40.91
N PRO A 55 2.55 -11.25 41.25
CA PRO A 55 1.71 -12.30 40.71
C PRO A 55 0.29 -12.23 41.27
N GLU A 56 -0.68 -12.45 40.38
CA GLU A 56 -2.11 -12.51 40.74
C GLU A 56 -2.55 -13.92 41.24
N CYS A 57 -1.68 -14.93 41.12
CA CYS A 57 -1.93 -16.30 41.53
C CYS A 57 -0.94 -16.75 42.61
N ASP A 58 -1.21 -17.92 43.26
CA ASP A 58 -0.33 -18.49 44.24
C ASP A 58 1.09 -18.69 43.70
N PRO A 59 2.12 -18.07 44.28
CA PRO A 59 3.50 -18.24 43.90
C PRO A 59 3.98 -19.69 43.82
N ALA A 60 3.40 -20.59 44.57
CA ALA A 60 3.77 -22.01 44.61
C ALA A 60 3.46 -22.76 43.29
N ILE A 61 2.54 -22.27 42.50
CA ILE A 61 2.17 -22.86 41.19
C ILE A 61 2.89 -22.22 40.01
N ILE A 62 3.60 -21.12 40.22
CA ILE A 62 4.31 -20.40 39.18
C ILE A 62 5.57 -21.15 38.75
N LYS A 63 5.68 -21.48 37.47
CA LYS A 63 6.85 -22.13 36.90
C LYS A 63 7.97 -21.12 36.69
N GLU A 64 9.21 -21.61 36.71
CA GLU A 64 10.38 -20.80 36.40
C GLU A 64 10.72 -20.87 34.92
N ILE A 65 11.38 -19.82 34.39
CA ILE A 65 11.96 -19.83 33.06
C ILE A 65 13.20 -20.71 33.04
N GLU A 66 13.49 -21.28 31.85
CA GLU A 66 14.66 -22.16 31.66
C GLU A 66 15.92 -21.37 31.27
N SER A 67 15.80 -20.41 30.36
CA SER A 67 16.92 -19.63 29.84
C SER A 67 16.48 -18.35 29.17
N VAL A 68 17.43 -17.43 28.97
CA VAL A 68 17.26 -16.18 28.21
C VAL A 68 18.02 -16.31 26.90
N ASP A 69 17.44 -15.80 25.81
CA ASP A 69 18.13 -15.71 24.51
C ASP A 69 19.16 -14.56 24.55
N PRO A 70 20.44 -14.84 24.30
CA PRO A 70 21.49 -13.83 24.44
C PRO A 70 21.56 -12.85 23.26
N ASP A 71 20.98 -13.21 22.10
CA ASP A 71 21.23 -12.52 20.83
C ASP A 71 20.08 -11.59 20.41
N ILE A 72 18.86 -11.93 20.79
CA ILE A 72 17.67 -11.22 20.30
C ILE A 72 16.85 -10.70 21.48
N SER A 73 16.61 -9.38 21.49
CA SER A 73 15.68 -8.74 22.39
C SER A 73 14.86 -7.66 21.65
N LEU A 74 13.67 -7.39 22.14
CA LEU A 74 12.84 -6.27 21.70
C LEU A 74 13.15 -5.05 22.56
N THR A 75 12.97 -3.85 22.01
CA THR A 75 13.06 -2.62 22.78
C THR A 75 11.71 -2.31 23.44
N ASP A 76 11.68 -1.43 24.43
CA ASP A 76 10.45 -0.93 25.04
C ASP A 76 9.49 -0.34 24.01
N GLU A 77 10.04 0.42 23.03
CA GLU A 77 9.27 0.98 21.92
C GLU A 77 8.58 -0.12 21.10
N MET A 78 9.30 -1.21 20.78
CA MET A 78 8.73 -2.32 20.02
C MET A 78 7.61 -3.03 20.79
N ILE A 79 7.80 -3.26 22.08
CA ILE A 79 6.76 -3.86 22.97
C ILE A 79 5.52 -2.96 23.01
N ASP A 80 5.71 -1.66 23.23
CA ASP A 80 4.61 -0.69 23.29
C ASP A 80 3.89 -0.58 21.94
N THR A 81 4.62 -0.69 20.85
CA THR A 81 4.05 -0.74 19.50
C THR A 81 3.26 -2.04 19.27
N CYS A 82 3.75 -3.20 19.75
CA CYS A 82 3.01 -4.47 19.69
C CYS A 82 1.69 -4.41 20.46
N ILE A 83 1.69 -3.83 21.68
CA ILE A 83 0.48 -3.64 22.48
C ILE A 83 -0.51 -2.73 21.74
N TRP A 84 -0.02 -1.62 21.16
CA TRP A 84 -0.83 -0.71 20.39
C TRP A 84 -1.40 -1.37 19.13
N MET A 85 -0.58 -2.15 18.38
CA MET A 85 -1.04 -2.87 17.19
C MET A 85 -2.16 -3.86 17.51
N LYS A 86 -2.07 -4.60 18.61
CA LYS A 86 -3.15 -5.50 19.07
C LYS A 86 -4.47 -4.75 19.21
N ARG A 87 -4.46 -3.61 19.90
CA ARG A 87 -5.65 -2.77 20.12
C ARG A 87 -6.15 -2.12 18.83
N ARG A 88 -5.23 -1.69 17.97
CA ARG A 88 -5.54 -0.93 16.76
C ARG A 88 -6.10 -1.78 15.63
N TYR A 89 -5.60 -3.01 15.48
CA TYR A 89 -5.91 -3.90 14.36
C TYR A 89 -6.61 -5.20 14.77
N GLY A 90 -6.87 -5.43 16.05
CA GLY A 90 -7.53 -6.63 16.54
C GLY A 90 -6.77 -7.92 16.27
N ILE A 91 -5.44 -7.86 16.32
CA ILE A 91 -4.52 -8.98 16.05
C ILE A 91 -4.00 -9.60 17.34
N LYS A 92 -3.33 -10.74 17.24
CA LYS A 92 -2.63 -11.33 18.38
C LYS A 92 -1.32 -10.60 18.67
N TYR A 93 -0.85 -10.63 19.91
CA TYR A 93 0.48 -10.14 20.27
C TYR A 93 1.56 -10.77 19.40
N LEU A 94 1.49 -12.08 19.17
CA LEU A 94 2.46 -12.80 18.37
C LEU A 94 2.50 -12.31 16.92
N ASP A 95 1.37 -11.90 16.33
CA ASP A 95 1.33 -11.36 14.97
C ASP A 95 2.08 -10.02 14.87
N ALA A 96 1.97 -9.18 15.93
CA ALA A 96 2.73 -7.93 16.02
C ALA A 96 4.23 -8.18 16.27
N ILE A 97 4.58 -9.07 17.21
CA ILE A 97 5.97 -9.43 17.52
C ILE A 97 6.71 -9.94 16.29
N LYS A 98 6.06 -10.79 15.48
CA LYS A 98 6.65 -11.34 14.25
C LYS A 98 6.95 -10.29 13.17
N CYS A 99 6.39 -9.08 13.27
CA CYS A 99 6.77 -7.99 12.40
C CYS A 99 8.16 -7.42 12.78
N PHE A 100 8.48 -7.40 14.06
CA PHE A 100 9.75 -6.88 14.58
C PHE A 100 10.87 -7.91 14.64
N THR A 101 10.56 -9.19 14.82
CA THR A 101 11.56 -10.25 14.96
C THR A 101 11.93 -10.87 13.63
N PRO A 102 13.21 -11.18 13.39
CA PRO A 102 13.63 -11.80 12.16
C PRO A 102 13.22 -13.28 12.11
N ASN A 103 12.71 -13.72 10.95
CA ASN A 103 12.50 -15.14 10.68
C ASN A 103 13.83 -15.74 10.16
N GLY A 104 14.61 -16.40 11.02
CA GLY A 104 15.86 -17.02 10.59
C GLY A 104 16.70 -17.55 11.77
N LYS A 105 17.85 -18.12 11.44
CA LYS A 105 18.89 -18.50 12.40
C LYS A 105 20.12 -17.68 12.10
N PRO A 106 20.94 -17.31 13.13
CA PRO A 106 22.19 -16.60 12.93
C PRO A 106 23.11 -17.35 11.98
N ALA A 107 23.90 -16.61 11.20
CA ALA A 107 24.97 -17.16 10.43
C ALA A 107 26.04 -17.72 11.36
N LYS A 108 26.78 -18.75 10.91
CA LYS A 108 28.05 -19.07 11.55
C LYS A 108 28.99 -17.87 11.34
N GLU A 109 29.77 -17.50 12.36
CA GLU A 109 30.72 -16.39 12.33
C GLU A 109 31.56 -16.38 11.04
N GLY A 110 31.68 -15.20 10.41
CA GLY A 110 32.45 -15.00 9.16
C GLY A 110 31.73 -15.44 7.87
N ARG A 111 30.43 -15.81 7.92
CA ARG A 111 29.64 -16.19 6.74
C ARG A 111 28.39 -15.30 6.57
N GLU A 112 28.44 -14.09 7.08
CA GLU A 112 27.38 -13.08 6.91
C GLU A 112 27.23 -12.72 5.42
N LYS A 113 25.98 -12.65 4.94
CA LYS A 113 25.70 -12.27 3.56
C LYS A 113 25.24 -10.84 3.51
N GLU A 114 25.97 -10.01 2.79
CA GLU A 114 25.58 -8.65 2.46
C GLU A 114 24.86 -8.66 1.10
N PRO A 115 23.54 -8.37 1.04
CA PRO A 115 22.76 -8.47 -0.20
C PRO A 115 23.24 -7.55 -1.33
N TYR A 116 23.94 -6.47 -0.99
CA TYR A 116 24.41 -5.45 -1.92
C TYR A 116 25.94 -5.29 -1.91
N LYS A 117 26.65 -6.40 -1.72
CA LYS A 117 28.12 -6.41 -1.65
C LYS A 117 28.79 -5.78 -2.88
N ASP A 118 28.19 -5.95 -4.05
CA ASP A 118 28.70 -5.48 -5.33
C ASP A 118 28.08 -4.15 -5.80
N ALA A 119 27.38 -3.44 -4.90
CA ALA A 119 26.82 -2.12 -5.20
C ALA A 119 27.97 -1.10 -5.27
N ALA A 120 28.14 -0.47 -6.43
CA ALA A 120 29.29 0.41 -6.70
C ALA A 120 29.14 1.82 -6.11
N GLY A 121 27.93 2.22 -5.68
CA GLY A 121 27.63 3.57 -5.24
C GLY A 121 27.71 4.59 -6.40
N GLU A 122 26.56 5.14 -6.80
CA GLU A 122 26.53 6.20 -7.81
C GLU A 122 26.61 7.57 -7.11
N ILE A 123 27.75 8.25 -7.24
CA ILE A 123 27.92 9.61 -6.71
C ILE A 123 27.25 10.58 -7.68
N GLN A 124 26.13 11.16 -7.31
CA GLN A 124 25.52 12.27 -8.00
C GLN A 124 25.91 13.56 -7.27
N ASN A 125 26.73 14.37 -7.89
CA ASN A 125 27.00 15.73 -7.38
C ASN A 125 25.81 16.61 -7.73
N ILE A 126 25.02 17.00 -6.73
CA ILE A 126 24.02 18.05 -6.88
C ILE A 126 24.68 19.35 -6.45
N GLU A 127 24.99 20.17 -7.46
CA GLU A 127 25.75 21.41 -7.25
C GLU A 127 24.91 22.51 -6.58
N GLN A 128 23.59 22.55 -6.84
CA GLN A 128 22.69 23.57 -6.24
C GLN A 128 21.29 23.00 -6.00
N LEU A 129 20.72 23.39 -4.86
CA LEU A 129 19.30 23.16 -4.57
C LEU A 129 18.44 24.22 -5.26
N THR A 130 17.22 23.87 -5.65
CA THR A 130 16.25 24.87 -6.10
C THR A 130 15.74 25.70 -4.90
N PRO A 131 15.25 26.94 -5.13
CA PRO A 131 14.67 27.75 -4.05
C PRO A 131 13.54 27.04 -3.29
N GLU A 132 12.72 26.24 -3.99
CA GLU A 132 11.64 25.45 -3.36
C GLU A 132 12.21 24.35 -2.45
N GLN A 133 13.29 23.67 -2.88
CA GLN A 133 13.96 22.65 -2.06
C GLN A 133 14.64 23.28 -0.82
N GLU A 134 15.27 24.44 -0.98
CA GLU A 134 15.86 25.16 0.16
C GLU A 134 14.78 25.56 1.18
N ALA A 135 13.68 26.15 0.72
CA ALA A 135 12.56 26.50 1.58
C ALA A 135 11.96 25.30 2.32
N ALA A 136 11.85 24.16 1.65
CA ALA A 136 11.43 22.89 2.24
C ALA A 136 12.41 22.45 3.36
N LEU A 137 13.71 22.48 3.07
CA LEU A 137 14.74 22.07 4.02
C LEU A 137 14.82 22.99 5.24
N ILE A 138 14.58 24.29 5.09
CA ILE A 138 14.54 25.24 6.23
C ILE A 138 13.45 24.81 7.22
N GLN A 139 12.24 24.49 6.75
CA GLN A 139 11.13 24.05 7.60
C GLN A 139 11.45 22.71 8.29
N ILE A 140 11.92 21.72 7.52
CA ILE A 140 12.25 20.39 8.04
C ILE A 140 13.40 20.47 9.06
N ARG A 141 14.43 21.29 8.81
CA ARG A 141 15.55 21.52 9.72
C ARG A 141 15.12 22.10 11.04
N ALA A 142 14.17 23.03 11.01
CA ALA A 142 13.61 23.62 12.22
C ALA A 142 12.95 22.54 13.10
N ALA A 143 12.19 21.61 12.49
CA ALA A 143 11.56 20.49 13.19
C ALA A 143 12.58 19.50 13.76
N VAL A 144 13.59 19.10 12.97
CA VAL A 144 14.66 18.20 13.40
C VAL A 144 15.41 18.77 14.62
N LYS A 145 15.71 20.06 14.62
CA LYS A 145 16.39 20.75 15.74
C LYS A 145 15.45 20.98 16.92
N GLY A 146 14.16 21.20 16.66
CA GLY A 146 13.16 21.47 17.69
C GLY A 146 12.85 20.27 18.60
N GLY A 147 13.21 19.06 18.18
CA GLY A 147 13.01 17.83 18.95
C GLY A 147 11.52 17.55 19.26
N ARG A 148 10.63 17.94 18.37
CA ARG A 148 9.19 17.67 18.48
C ARG A 148 8.74 16.77 17.35
N GLN A 149 7.77 15.91 17.61
CA GLN A 149 7.14 15.14 16.56
C GLN A 149 6.39 16.10 15.61
N GLU A 150 6.85 16.19 14.37
CA GLU A 150 6.19 16.95 13.32
C GLU A 150 6.00 16.05 12.09
N ASN A 151 4.95 16.32 11.34
CA ASN A 151 4.59 15.52 10.18
C ASN A 151 4.52 16.42 8.95
N PHE A 152 5.19 16.02 7.88
CA PHE A 152 5.26 16.78 6.63
C PHE A 152 4.63 15.98 5.49
N LEU A 153 3.89 16.69 4.63
CA LEU A 153 3.46 16.18 3.33
C LEU A 153 4.17 16.99 2.24
N ILE A 154 5.08 16.36 1.51
CA ILE A 154 5.75 16.97 0.37
C ILE A 154 4.97 16.62 -0.90
N HIS A 155 4.18 17.56 -1.40
CA HIS A 155 3.52 17.52 -2.68
C HIS A 155 4.44 18.10 -3.74
N GLY A 156 5.11 17.25 -4.50
CA GLY A 156 6.07 17.70 -5.51
C GLY A 156 5.85 16.98 -6.84
N VAL A 157 5.78 17.74 -7.93
CA VAL A 157 5.65 17.18 -9.28
C VAL A 157 6.71 16.11 -9.57
N THR A 158 6.47 15.27 -10.57
CA THR A 158 7.46 14.26 -11.01
C THR A 158 8.76 14.96 -11.41
N SER A 159 9.89 14.48 -10.88
CA SER A 159 11.23 15.07 -11.09
C SER A 159 11.41 16.47 -10.45
N SER A 160 10.68 16.80 -9.41
CA SER A 160 10.92 18.02 -8.60
C SER A 160 12.12 17.92 -7.64
N GLY A 161 12.74 16.74 -7.57
CA GLY A 161 13.89 16.50 -6.69
C GLY A 161 13.54 16.19 -5.23
N LYS A 162 12.33 15.68 -4.95
CA LYS A 162 11.94 15.19 -3.61
C LYS A 162 13.01 14.33 -2.93
N THR A 163 13.61 13.43 -3.69
CA THR A 163 14.64 12.51 -3.18
C THR A 163 15.85 13.26 -2.61
N GLU A 164 16.22 14.42 -3.16
CA GLU A 164 17.32 15.22 -2.61
C GLU A 164 16.93 15.83 -1.27
N VAL A 165 15.71 16.34 -1.14
CA VAL A 165 15.19 16.82 0.15
C VAL A 165 15.25 15.70 1.20
N TYR A 166 14.89 14.46 0.82
CA TYR A 166 15.01 13.31 1.73
C TYR A 166 16.46 13.03 2.13
N MET A 167 17.39 13.02 1.19
CA MET A 167 18.81 12.76 1.46
C MET A 167 19.42 13.83 2.36
N GLN A 168 19.13 15.11 2.12
CA GLN A 168 19.60 16.21 2.96
C GLN A 168 19.04 16.08 4.39
N THR A 169 17.75 15.76 4.52
CA THR A 169 17.13 15.52 5.84
C THR A 169 17.77 14.35 6.57
N ILE A 170 17.99 13.24 5.88
CA ILE A 170 18.67 12.06 6.46
C ILE A 170 20.07 12.43 6.92
N ALA A 171 20.84 13.17 6.13
CA ALA A 171 22.19 13.62 6.48
C ALA A 171 22.20 14.41 7.81
N GLU A 172 21.26 15.32 7.99
CA GLU A 172 21.14 16.12 9.22
C GLU A 172 20.74 15.28 10.44
N VAL A 173 19.79 14.35 10.26
CA VAL A 173 19.33 13.46 11.32
C VAL A 173 20.50 12.57 11.79
N ILE A 174 21.30 12.03 10.86
CA ILE A 174 22.47 11.19 11.18
C ILE A 174 23.56 12.03 11.86
N ALA A 175 23.82 13.24 11.39
CA ALA A 175 24.76 14.17 12.03
C ALA A 175 24.36 14.54 13.46
N GLY A 176 23.04 14.57 13.74
CA GLY A 176 22.47 14.74 15.08
C GLY A 176 22.50 13.48 15.96
N GLY A 177 23.12 12.38 15.50
CA GLY A 177 23.24 11.12 16.25
C GLY A 177 21.94 10.28 16.32
N LYS A 178 20.94 10.60 15.51
CA LYS A 178 19.73 9.81 15.34
C LYS A 178 19.81 8.90 14.11
N THR A 179 18.81 8.06 13.90
CA THR A 179 18.73 7.10 12.79
C THR A 179 17.56 7.43 11.84
N ALA A 180 17.58 6.85 10.64
CA ALA A 180 16.60 7.16 9.60
C ALA A 180 16.03 5.90 8.95
N ILE A 181 14.74 5.94 8.61
CA ILE A 181 14.06 4.92 7.79
C ILE A 181 13.56 5.59 6.52
N MET A 182 13.99 5.08 5.36
CA MET A 182 13.50 5.46 4.04
C MET A 182 12.68 4.32 3.45
N LEU A 183 11.39 4.54 3.29
CA LEU A 183 10.49 3.56 2.69
C LEU A 183 10.15 3.96 1.26
N VAL A 184 10.27 2.99 0.37
CA VAL A 184 9.92 3.12 -1.04
C VAL A 184 8.98 1.99 -1.44
N PRO A 185 8.10 2.17 -2.44
CA PRO A 185 7.31 1.05 -2.96
C PRO A 185 8.22 -0.10 -3.39
N GLU A 186 7.80 -1.35 -3.13
CA GLU A 186 8.64 -2.54 -3.37
C GLU A 186 9.17 -2.62 -4.82
N ILE A 187 8.37 -2.13 -5.78
CA ILE A 187 8.74 -2.07 -7.20
C ILE A 187 9.81 -0.99 -7.45
N ALA A 188 9.78 0.10 -6.68
CA ALA A 188 10.74 1.20 -6.78
C ALA A 188 12.07 0.90 -6.07
N LEU A 189 12.13 -0.13 -5.21
CA LEU A 189 13.37 -0.56 -4.55
C LEU A 189 14.31 -1.23 -5.57
N THR A 190 14.78 -0.43 -6.51
CA THR A 190 15.69 -0.84 -7.57
C THR A 190 17.15 -0.67 -7.11
N LYS A 191 18.05 -1.37 -7.80
CA LYS A 191 19.49 -1.17 -7.63
C LYS A 191 19.86 0.32 -7.70
N GLN A 192 19.24 1.08 -8.59
CA GLN A 192 19.50 2.50 -8.79
C GLN A 192 19.28 3.36 -7.53
N ILE A 193 18.18 3.15 -6.79
CA ILE A 193 17.92 3.89 -5.54
C ILE A 193 18.97 3.50 -4.50
N THR A 194 19.21 2.19 -4.35
CA THR A 194 20.19 1.69 -3.39
C THR A 194 21.61 2.20 -3.70
N ASP A 195 22.04 2.16 -4.96
CA ASP A 195 23.35 2.66 -5.40
C ASP A 195 23.50 4.16 -5.13
N ARG A 196 22.45 4.95 -5.34
CA ARG A 196 22.43 6.38 -5.08
C ARG A 196 22.60 6.70 -3.58
N PHE A 197 21.92 5.97 -2.71
CA PHE A 197 22.06 6.14 -1.26
C PHE A 197 23.44 5.65 -0.77
N ILE A 198 23.93 4.53 -1.28
CA ILE A 198 25.26 4.01 -0.97
C ILE A 198 26.33 5.02 -1.38
N GLY A 199 26.20 5.65 -2.57
CA GLY A 199 27.13 6.68 -3.02
C GLY A 199 27.16 7.92 -2.12
N ARG A 200 26.04 8.27 -1.47
CA ARG A 200 25.92 9.46 -0.61
C ARG A 200 26.36 9.19 0.84
N PHE A 201 26.02 8.05 1.40
CA PHE A 201 26.14 7.80 2.84
C PHE A 201 27.17 6.72 3.21
N GLY A 202 27.73 6.02 2.23
CA GLY A 202 28.58 4.87 2.47
C GLY A 202 27.76 3.60 2.75
N LYS A 203 28.27 2.47 2.31
CA LYS A 203 27.59 1.17 2.40
C LYS A 203 27.43 0.69 3.84
N GLU A 204 28.42 0.99 4.68
CA GLU A 204 28.46 0.62 6.09
C GLU A 204 27.31 1.22 6.90
N ASN A 205 26.86 2.40 6.51
CA ASN A 205 25.76 3.11 7.19
C ASN A 205 24.36 2.64 6.75
N ILE A 206 24.25 1.82 5.69
CA ILE A 206 22.97 1.46 5.06
C ILE A 206 22.66 -0.02 5.28
N ALA A 207 21.45 -0.31 5.69
CA ALA A 207 20.84 -1.63 5.63
C ALA A 207 19.61 -1.62 4.70
N VAL A 208 19.38 -2.74 3.98
CA VAL A 208 18.29 -2.83 3.03
C VAL A 208 17.32 -3.96 3.43
N LEU A 209 16.04 -3.64 3.62
CA LEU A 209 15.01 -4.59 4.04
C LEU A 209 13.86 -4.68 3.04
N HIS A 210 13.71 -5.84 2.38
CA HIS A 210 12.60 -6.11 1.46
C HIS A 210 12.22 -7.60 1.40
N SER A 211 11.08 -7.92 0.79
CA SER A 211 10.52 -9.28 0.74
C SER A 211 11.38 -10.27 -0.05
N LYS A 212 12.19 -9.80 -1.01
CA LYS A 212 13.04 -10.64 -1.87
C LYS A 212 14.31 -11.15 -1.19
N LEU A 213 14.67 -10.62 -0.02
CA LEU A 213 15.78 -11.15 0.78
C LEU A 213 15.47 -12.55 1.25
N THR A 214 16.47 -13.44 1.19
CA THR A 214 16.37 -14.74 1.85
C THR A 214 16.21 -14.56 3.36
N LYS A 215 15.68 -15.57 4.04
CA LYS A 215 15.51 -15.52 5.50
C LYS A 215 16.83 -15.21 6.22
N ARG A 216 17.95 -15.71 5.68
CA ARG A 216 19.29 -15.48 6.22
C ARG A 216 19.74 -14.04 6.00
N GLU A 217 19.69 -13.53 4.78
CA GLU A 217 20.06 -12.15 4.47
C GLU A 217 19.26 -11.14 5.30
N ARG A 218 17.96 -11.42 5.49
CA ARG A 218 17.10 -10.59 6.35
C ARG A 218 17.53 -10.64 7.81
N PHE A 219 17.93 -11.81 8.31
CA PHE A 219 18.44 -11.96 9.67
C PHE A 219 19.75 -11.20 9.84
N ASP A 220 20.70 -11.36 8.91
CA ASP A 220 22.02 -10.71 8.96
C ASP A 220 21.87 -9.17 8.91
N GLU A 221 21.02 -8.63 8.02
CA GLU A 221 20.70 -7.19 7.97
C GLU A 221 20.01 -6.70 9.27
N TRP A 222 19.08 -7.48 9.81
CA TRP A 222 18.41 -7.17 11.08
C TRP A 222 19.43 -7.04 12.22
N MET A 223 20.39 -7.97 12.30
CA MET A 223 21.46 -7.95 13.31
C MET A 223 22.40 -6.76 13.13
N ARG A 224 22.76 -6.40 11.89
CA ARG A 224 23.55 -5.19 11.59
C ARG A 224 22.85 -3.92 12.10
N ILE A 225 21.56 -3.81 11.87
CA ILE A 225 20.74 -2.69 12.35
C ILE A 225 20.73 -2.69 13.89
N ARG A 226 20.40 -3.83 14.51
CA ARG A 226 20.28 -3.95 15.96
C ARG A 226 21.59 -3.65 16.71
N ARG A 227 22.72 -4.00 16.11
CA ARG A 227 24.08 -3.70 16.64
C ARG A 227 24.52 -2.26 16.40
N GLY A 228 23.69 -1.42 15.77
CA GLY A 228 24.01 -0.02 15.46
C GLY A 228 25.05 0.16 14.34
N GLN A 229 25.35 -0.88 13.59
CA GLN A 229 26.29 -0.84 12.46
C GLN A 229 25.70 -0.08 11.26
N ALA A 230 24.37 -0.17 11.06
CA ALA A 230 23.66 0.59 10.06
C ALA A 230 22.78 1.66 10.74
N LYS A 231 22.87 2.90 10.27
CA LYS A 231 22.09 4.05 10.77
C LYS A 231 20.91 4.41 9.90
N ILE A 232 20.92 3.95 8.64
CA ILE A 232 19.90 4.23 7.64
C ILE A 232 19.33 2.91 7.17
N VAL A 233 18.02 2.75 7.25
CA VAL A 233 17.32 1.60 6.67
C VAL A 233 16.57 2.04 5.42
N ILE A 234 16.86 1.40 4.30
CA ILE A 234 16.09 1.55 3.07
C ILE A 234 15.25 0.28 2.91
N GLY A 235 13.95 0.44 2.71
CA GLY A 235 13.11 -0.74 2.61
C GLY A 235 11.78 -0.52 1.92
N ALA A 236 11.11 -1.64 1.66
CA ALA A 236 9.68 -1.62 1.37
C ALA A 236 8.89 -1.50 2.70
N ARG A 237 7.58 -1.64 2.62
CA ARG A 237 6.64 -1.58 3.76
C ARG A 237 7.18 -2.18 5.07
N LEU A 238 7.79 -3.37 5.02
CA LEU A 238 8.33 -4.04 6.21
C LEU A 238 9.50 -3.31 6.87
N GLY A 239 10.16 -2.40 6.16
CA GLY A 239 11.25 -1.59 6.71
C GLY A 239 10.82 -0.70 7.88
N VAL A 240 9.52 -0.40 8.01
CA VAL A 240 8.98 0.36 9.14
C VAL A 240 9.22 -0.32 10.50
N PHE A 241 9.42 -1.65 10.52
CA PHE A 241 9.69 -2.45 11.71
C PHE A 241 11.18 -2.68 11.97
N ALA A 242 12.07 -2.01 11.25
CA ALA A 242 13.51 -2.12 11.46
C ALA A 242 13.88 -1.83 12.93
N PRO A 243 14.78 -2.64 13.54
CA PRO A 243 15.13 -2.53 14.96
C PRO A 243 16.14 -1.40 15.22
N LEU A 244 15.84 -0.21 14.73
CA LEU A 244 16.63 1.00 14.96
C LEU A 244 16.30 1.62 16.31
N ASP A 245 17.32 2.12 16.98
CA ASP A 245 17.19 2.97 18.15
C ASP A 245 17.24 4.46 17.72
N LYS A 246 16.58 5.35 18.49
CA LYS A 246 16.62 6.82 18.31
C LYS A 246 16.21 7.27 16.89
N ILE A 247 15.10 6.78 16.39
CA ILE A 247 14.60 7.13 15.05
C ILE A 247 14.31 8.64 14.99
N GLY A 248 15.06 9.36 14.15
CA GLY A 248 14.88 10.80 13.96
C GLY A 248 13.95 11.14 12.81
N VAL A 249 13.88 10.26 11.80
CA VAL A 249 12.98 10.47 10.65
C VAL A 249 12.53 9.14 10.07
N ILE A 250 11.26 9.10 9.69
CA ILE A 250 10.70 8.05 8.79
C ILE A 250 10.15 8.77 7.56
N ILE A 251 10.59 8.34 6.39
CA ILE A 251 10.20 8.90 5.10
C ILE A 251 9.45 7.83 4.30
N LEU A 252 8.29 8.17 3.76
CA LEU A 252 7.54 7.34 2.82
C LEU A 252 7.50 8.06 1.48
N ASP A 253 8.23 7.56 0.49
CA ASP A 253 8.13 8.06 -0.87
C ASP A 253 6.95 7.40 -1.60
N GLU A 254 6.30 8.15 -2.49
CA GLU A 254 5.05 7.75 -3.15
C GLU A 254 4.00 7.24 -2.13
N GLU A 255 3.71 8.05 -1.10
CA GLU A 255 2.89 7.67 0.07
C GLU A 255 1.49 7.14 -0.30
N HIS A 256 0.97 7.56 -1.45
CA HIS A 256 -0.33 7.12 -1.99
C HIS A 256 -0.35 5.65 -2.43
N GLU A 257 0.81 4.99 -2.46
CA GLU A 257 0.90 3.63 -2.96
C GLU A 257 0.22 2.61 -2.07
N ALA A 258 -0.63 1.79 -2.70
CA ALA A 258 -1.37 0.71 -2.05
C ALA A 258 -0.50 -0.25 -1.25
N THR A 259 0.76 -0.39 -1.65
CA THR A 259 1.70 -1.35 -1.05
C THR A 259 2.07 -1.01 0.39
N TYR A 260 1.80 0.20 0.85
CA TYR A 260 1.99 0.60 2.25
C TYR A 260 0.91 0.08 3.20
N LYS A 261 -0.23 -0.33 2.67
CA LYS A 261 -1.23 -1.10 3.42
C LYS A 261 -0.92 -2.60 3.31
N SER A 262 -0.88 -3.32 4.44
CA SER A 262 -0.68 -4.77 4.42
C SER A 262 -1.94 -5.50 3.95
N ASP A 263 -1.78 -6.38 3.00
CA ASP A 263 -2.79 -7.32 2.50
C ASP A 263 -2.80 -8.65 3.26
N MET A 264 -1.74 -8.94 4.01
CA MET A 264 -1.59 -10.11 4.89
C MET A 264 -1.79 -9.72 6.35
N THR A 265 -2.14 -10.69 7.19
CA THR A 265 -2.21 -10.50 8.65
C THR A 265 -0.80 -10.33 9.24
N PRO A 266 -0.58 -9.28 10.05
CA PRO A 266 -1.49 -8.19 10.42
C PRO A 266 -1.73 -7.19 9.26
N LYS A 267 -3.01 -6.80 9.06
CA LYS A 267 -3.40 -5.84 8.01
C LYS A 267 -3.18 -4.39 8.46
N TYR A 268 -1.92 -4.05 8.76
CA TYR A 268 -1.54 -2.72 9.25
C TYR A 268 -1.40 -1.69 8.12
N ASP A 269 -1.47 -0.43 8.50
CA ASP A 269 -1.09 0.71 7.67
C ASP A 269 0.30 1.21 8.08
N THR A 270 1.20 1.40 7.12
CA THR A 270 2.60 1.78 7.39
C THR A 270 2.71 3.19 7.97
N VAL A 271 1.85 4.12 7.53
CA VAL A 271 1.83 5.49 8.08
C VAL A 271 1.43 5.47 9.56
N ASP A 272 0.42 4.68 9.92
CA ASP A 272 -0.01 4.51 11.32
C ASP A 272 1.13 3.95 12.20
N ILE A 273 1.87 2.94 11.69
CA ILE A 273 3.03 2.36 12.42
C ILE A 273 4.15 3.40 12.55
N ALA A 274 4.46 4.12 11.46
CA ALA A 274 5.49 5.15 11.47
C ALA A 274 5.19 6.25 12.50
N LEU A 275 3.95 6.76 12.52
CA LEU A 275 3.50 7.74 13.50
C LEU A 275 3.62 7.22 14.94
N LYS A 276 3.21 5.96 15.19
CA LYS A 276 3.31 5.36 16.53
C LYS A 276 4.76 5.24 17.00
N ARG A 277 5.67 4.83 16.11
CA ARG A 277 7.09 4.69 16.43
C ARG A 277 7.75 6.05 16.68
N LEU A 278 7.47 7.04 15.82
CA LEU A 278 8.03 8.39 15.94
C LEU A 278 7.58 9.13 17.19
N LEU A 279 6.37 8.84 17.68
CA LEU A 279 5.87 9.40 18.96
C LEU A 279 6.78 9.03 20.14
N HIS A 280 7.44 7.86 20.09
CA HIS A 280 8.36 7.43 21.16
C HIS A 280 9.71 8.16 21.11
N PHE A 281 10.14 8.59 19.93
CA PHE A 281 11.48 9.15 19.69
C PHE A 281 11.50 10.66 19.41
N ASP A 282 10.33 11.34 19.47
CA ASP A 282 10.20 12.74 19.05
C ASP A 282 10.84 12.97 17.65
N GLY A 283 10.57 12.04 16.75
CA GLY A 283 11.04 12.07 15.37
C GLY A 283 10.02 12.69 14.42
N ILE A 284 10.43 12.94 13.18
CA ILE A 284 9.59 13.55 12.15
C ILE A 284 9.13 12.51 11.11
N LEU A 285 7.89 12.66 10.62
CA LEU A 285 7.37 11.91 9.48
C LEU A 285 7.42 12.78 8.23
N ILE A 286 7.91 12.22 7.13
CA ILE A 286 7.84 12.85 5.80
C ILE A 286 7.10 11.91 4.86
N LEU A 287 5.98 12.37 4.35
CA LEU A 287 5.20 11.72 3.30
C LEU A 287 5.47 12.46 2.00
N GLY A 288 5.95 11.78 0.97
CA GLY A 288 6.23 12.40 -0.31
C GLY A 288 5.42 11.78 -1.46
N SER A 289 4.85 12.62 -2.30
CA SER A 289 4.11 12.19 -3.48
C SER A 289 4.01 13.29 -4.54
N ALA A 290 3.88 12.89 -5.80
CA ALA A 290 3.44 13.78 -6.88
C ALA A 290 1.91 13.88 -6.92
N THR A 291 1.22 12.90 -6.39
CA THR A 291 -0.24 12.77 -6.34
C THR A 291 -0.64 12.26 -4.96
N PRO A 292 -0.59 13.10 -3.92
CA PRO A 292 -0.88 12.68 -2.56
C PRO A 292 -2.23 11.95 -2.45
N SER A 293 -2.36 11.08 -1.45
CA SER A 293 -3.67 10.50 -1.15
C SER A 293 -4.62 11.61 -0.63
N VAL A 294 -5.88 11.52 -1.00
CA VAL A 294 -6.91 12.49 -0.56
C VAL A 294 -6.96 12.57 0.97
N VAL A 295 -6.70 11.45 1.66
CA VAL A 295 -6.66 11.39 3.13
C VAL A 295 -5.46 12.18 3.67
N SER A 296 -4.26 11.99 3.11
CA SER A 296 -3.05 12.71 3.56
C SER A 296 -3.14 14.19 3.24
N TYR A 297 -3.67 14.54 2.07
CA TYR A 297 -3.82 15.94 1.67
C TYR A 297 -4.87 16.66 2.53
N GLN A 298 -5.99 16.00 2.87
CA GLN A 298 -6.98 16.56 3.81
C GLN A 298 -6.36 16.81 5.18
N ARG A 299 -5.55 15.88 5.69
CA ARG A 299 -4.81 16.07 6.95
C ARG A 299 -3.86 17.26 6.88
N ALA A 300 -3.26 17.52 5.72
CA ALA A 300 -2.43 18.70 5.52
C ALA A 300 -3.27 20.00 5.49
N ARG A 301 -4.44 19.97 4.85
CA ARG A 301 -5.40 21.10 4.86
C ARG A 301 -5.95 21.39 6.27
N GLU A 302 -6.10 20.37 7.10
CA GLU A 302 -6.49 20.48 8.52
C GLU A 302 -5.33 20.90 9.44
N GLY A 303 -4.11 21.06 8.93
CA GLY A 303 -2.93 21.43 9.72
C GLY A 303 -2.33 20.29 10.55
N ILE A 304 -2.79 19.03 10.36
CA ILE A 304 -2.23 17.84 11.02
C ILE A 304 -0.86 17.51 10.40
N TYR A 305 -0.70 17.74 9.10
CA TYR A 305 0.58 17.69 8.39
C TYR A 305 0.95 19.09 7.90
N GLN A 306 2.22 19.44 7.91
CA GLN A 306 2.73 20.64 7.26
C GLN A 306 2.86 20.34 5.76
N LEU A 307 2.16 21.12 4.93
CA LEU A 307 2.22 20.98 3.47
C LEU A 307 3.44 21.71 2.92
N ILE A 308 4.27 20.99 2.19
CA ILE A 308 5.40 21.53 1.42
C ILE A 308 5.13 21.27 -0.05
N GLU A 309 5.15 22.29 -0.89
CA GLU A 309 4.90 22.17 -2.32
C GLU A 309 6.20 22.40 -3.12
N LEU A 310 6.50 21.46 -4.04
CA LEU A 310 7.57 21.55 -5.03
C LEU A 310 6.92 21.57 -6.42
N LYS A 311 6.60 22.72 -6.92
CA LYS A 311 5.75 22.92 -8.13
C LYS A 311 6.51 22.77 -9.44
N GLN A 312 7.85 22.91 -9.41
CA GLN A 312 8.67 22.91 -10.61
C GLN A 312 9.54 21.65 -10.68
N ARG A 313 9.77 21.17 -11.91
CA ARG A 313 10.81 20.19 -12.16
C ARG A 313 12.18 20.81 -11.95
N TYR A 314 13.13 20.06 -11.38
CA TYR A 314 14.46 20.59 -11.06
C TYR A 314 15.21 21.13 -12.31
N ASN A 315 14.91 20.60 -13.51
CA ASN A 315 15.50 21.02 -14.78
C ASN A 315 14.61 21.99 -15.57
N ASN A 316 13.56 22.53 -14.97
CA ASN A 316 12.58 23.44 -15.59
C ASN A 316 11.89 22.90 -16.87
N THR A 317 11.97 21.58 -17.13
CA THR A 317 11.28 20.99 -18.28
C THR A 317 9.77 20.98 -18.06
N PRO A 318 8.95 21.42 -19.03
CA PRO A 318 7.50 21.43 -18.87
C PRO A 318 6.94 20.00 -18.72
N LEU A 319 5.78 19.89 -18.06
CA LEU A 319 5.04 18.64 -17.99
C LEU A 319 4.57 18.23 -19.41
N PRO A 320 4.46 16.92 -19.71
CA PRO A 320 4.02 16.46 -21.02
C PRO A 320 2.56 16.85 -21.27
N LYS A 321 2.24 17.11 -22.54
CA LYS A 321 0.86 17.35 -22.95
C LYS A 321 0.04 16.06 -22.83
N VAL A 322 -1.14 16.15 -22.23
CA VAL A 322 -2.10 15.03 -22.14
C VAL A 322 -3.31 15.36 -23.02
N GLU A 323 -3.62 14.49 -23.98
CA GLU A 323 -4.80 14.58 -24.83
C GLU A 323 -5.83 13.52 -24.43
N LEU A 324 -7.07 13.95 -24.15
CA LEU A 324 -8.19 13.05 -23.89
C LEU A 324 -8.93 12.77 -25.19
N ILE A 325 -9.15 11.50 -25.48
CA ILE A 325 -9.88 11.06 -26.67
C ILE A 325 -11.21 10.45 -26.28
N ASP A 326 -12.26 10.95 -26.89
CA ASP A 326 -13.64 10.45 -26.72
C ASP A 326 -13.88 9.22 -27.61
N MET A 327 -13.88 8.05 -27.02
CA MET A 327 -14.13 6.80 -27.74
C MET A 327 -15.58 6.65 -28.22
N ARG A 328 -16.51 7.51 -27.74
CA ARG A 328 -17.89 7.56 -28.26
C ARG A 328 -17.91 8.18 -29.65
N GLU A 329 -17.14 9.23 -29.88
CA GLU A 329 -16.99 9.87 -31.20
C GLU A 329 -16.27 8.94 -32.21
N GLU A 330 -15.23 8.23 -31.77
CA GLU A 330 -14.57 7.20 -32.56
C GLU A 330 -15.58 6.12 -33.02
N LEU A 331 -16.44 5.66 -32.11
CA LEU A 331 -17.46 4.66 -32.42
C LEU A 331 -18.50 5.20 -33.45
N LYS A 332 -18.94 6.46 -33.29
CA LYS A 332 -19.85 7.14 -34.23
C LYS A 332 -19.21 7.30 -35.63
N ALA A 333 -17.90 7.56 -35.67
CA ALA A 333 -17.13 7.63 -36.91
C ALA A 333 -16.87 6.25 -37.56
N GLY A 334 -17.35 5.15 -36.92
CA GLY A 334 -17.20 3.78 -37.43
C GLY A 334 -15.96 3.05 -36.92
N ASN A 335 -15.10 3.67 -36.13
CA ASN A 335 -13.97 3.01 -35.53
C ASN A 335 -14.40 2.11 -34.37
N ARG A 336 -14.38 0.79 -34.57
CA ARG A 336 -14.74 -0.23 -33.57
C ARG A 336 -13.52 -0.90 -32.93
N THR A 337 -12.33 -0.40 -33.21
CA THR A 337 -11.08 -0.93 -32.70
C THR A 337 -10.83 -0.45 -31.26
N ILE A 338 -9.81 -1.03 -30.60
CA ILE A 338 -9.39 -0.61 -29.26
C ILE A 338 -8.52 0.65 -29.28
N PHE A 339 -8.02 1.04 -30.46
CA PHE A 339 -7.22 2.24 -30.64
C PHE A 339 -8.05 3.30 -31.38
N SER A 340 -8.00 4.53 -30.85
CA SER A 340 -8.49 5.70 -31.61
C SER A 340 -7.60 5.97 -32.79
N ASP A 341 -8.16 6.60 -33.81
CA ASP A 341 -7.40 7.06 -35.00
C ASP A 341 -6.24 7.98 -34.54
N ARG A 342 -6.47 8.84 -33.56
CA ARG A 342 -5.44 9.73 -33.03
C ARG A 342 -4.28 8.96 -32.38
N LEU A 343 -4.55 7.94 -31.58
CA LEU A 343 -3.49 7.12 -30.95
C LEU A 343 -2.70 6.35 -32.01
N TYR A 344 -3.41 5.78 -32.99
CA TYR A 344 -2.76 5.05 -34.08
C TYR A 344 -1.81 5.94 -34.91
N ARG A 345 -2.29 7.09 -35.40
CA ARG A 345 -1.45 8.01 -36.21
C ARG A 345 -0.25 8.50 -35.41
N GLN A 346 -0.45 8.88 -34.13
CA GLN A 346 0.67 9.33 -33.32
C GLN A 346 1.67 8.22 -33.02
N SER A 347 1.20 6.97 -32.92
CA SER A 347 2.10 5.82 -32.79
C SER A 347 2.99 5.64 -34.00
N VAL A 348 2.43 5.74 -35.23
CA VAL A 348 3.20 5.69 -36.47
C VAL A 348 4.26 6.78 -36.50
N GLU A 349 3.87 8.05 -36.26
CA GLU A 349 4.79 9.19 -36.27
C GLU A 349 5.92 9.03 -35.24
N THR A 350 5.60 8.52 -34.04
CA THR A 350 6.58 8.32 -32.94
C THR A 350 7.60 7.26 -33.33
N LEU A 351 7.14 6.14 -33.91
CA LEU A 351 8.01 5.05 -34.36
C LEU A 351 8.88 5.45 -35.58
N GLU A 352 8.37 6.27 -36.49
CA GLU A 352 9.14 6.83 -37.61
C GLU A 352 10.27 7.76 -37.16
N ARG A 353 10.07 8.48 -36.02
CA ARG A 353 11.12 9.29 -35.38
C ARG A 353 12.15 8.46 -34.62
N GLY A 354 12.03 7.12 -34.61
CA GLY A 354 12.90 6.24 -33.82
C GLY A 354 12.70 6.33 -32.32
N GLN A 355 11.57 6.86 -31.87
CA GLN A 355 11.20 6.95 -30.46
C GLN A 355 10.37 5.74 -30.03
N GLN A 356 10.34 5.48 -28.73
CA GLN A 356 9.63 4.35 -28.15
C GLN A 356 8.23 4.74 -27.67
N ILE A 357 7.35 3.73 -27.59
CA ILE A 357 5.98 3.88 -27.15
C ILE A 357 5.73 3.03 -25.90
N ILE A 358 4.98 3.57 -24.97
CA ILE A 358 4.39 2.83 -23.84
C ILE A 358 2.87 2.77 -24.04
N LEU A 359 2.31 1.55 -24.12
CA LEU A 359 0.87 1.33 -24.11
C LEU A 359 0.46 0.82 -22.72
N PHE A 360 -0.30 1.62 -22.03
CA PHE A 360 -0.73 1.34 -20.66
C PHE A 360 -2.17 0.85 -20.61
N LEU A 361 -2.40 -0.26 -19.88
CA LEU A 361 -3.73 -0.77 -19.55
C LEU A 361 -3.79 -1.15 -18.08
N ASN A 362 -4.72 -0.59 -17.33
CA ASN A 362 -4.92 -1.00 -15.93
C ASN A 362 -5.75 -2.27 -15.84
N ARG A 363 -5.10 -3.43 -15.58
CA ARG A 363 -5.75 -4.76 -15.57
C ARG A 363 -6.20 -5.20 -14.17
N ARG A 364 -6.03 -4.45 -13.10
CA ARG A 364 -6.38 -4.92 -11.76
C ARG A 364 -7.90 -5.04 -11.58
N GLY A 365 -8.39 -6.29 -11.53
CA GLY A 365 -9.74 -6.70 -11.19
C GLY A 365 -10.58 -7.13 -12.41
N TYR A 366 -11.07 -8.38 -12.38
CA TYR A 366 -12.07 -8.91 -13.30
C TYR A 366 -13.48 -8.33 -13.04
N SER A 367 -13.61 -7.13 -12.48
CA SER A 367 -14.92 -6.54 -12.29
C SER A 367 -15.44 -6.02 -13.63
N THR A 368 -16.35 -6.79 -14.20
CA THR A 368 -17.13 -6.37 -15.37
C THR A 368 -18.14 -5.33 -14.92
N PHE A 369 -17.80 -4.05 -15.01
CA PHE A 369 -18.77 -2.98 -14.81
C PHE A 369 -19.75 -2.88 -15.98
N ILE A 370 -20.90 -2.31 -15.72
CA ILE A 370 -21.99 -2.20 -16.69
C ILE A 370 -22.00 -0.77 -17.21
N SER A 371 -21.78 -0.58 -18.51
CA SER A 371 -21.78 0.75 -19.13
C SER A 371 -22.47 0.78 -20.49
N CYS A 372 -23.02 1.93 -20.82
CA CYS A 372 -23.51 2.23 -22.15
C CYS A 372 -22.35 2.71 -23.01
N ARG A 373 -22.12 2.07 -24.15
CA ARG A 373 -21.04 2.48 -25.08
C ARG A 373 -21.36 3.70 -25.92
N GLU A 374 -22.64 4.05 -26.02
CA GLU A 374 -23.06 5.21 -26.82
C GLU A 374 -22.92 6.53 -26.08
N CYS A 375 -23.30 6.59 -24.80
CA CYS A 375 -23.21 7.81 -23.99
C CYS A 375 -22.17 7.74 -22.87
N GLY A 376 -21.57 6.58 -22.62
CA GLY A 376 -20.60 6.39 -21.52
C GLY A 376 -21.20 6.19 -20.14
N GLU A 377 -22.54 6.25 -19.97
CA GLU A 377 -23.19 6.08 -18.68
C GLU A 377 -22.82 4.76 -18.02
N VAL A 378 -22.45 4.81 -16.75
CA VAL A 378 -22.08 3.64 -15.93
C VAL A 378 -23.11 3.44 -14.84
N LEU A 379 -23.66 2.22 -14.74
CA LEU A 379 -24.61 1.90 -13.68
C LEU A 379 -23.94 1.89 -12.31
N LYS A 380 -24.40 2.76 -11.42
CA LYS A 380 -23.89 2.91 -10.05
C LYS A 380 -24.93 2.56 -9.01
N CYS A 381 -24.48 2.13 -7.83
CA CYS A 381 -25.34 1.95 -6.67
C CYS A 381 -25.82 3.32 -6.17
N PRO A 382 -27.13 3.56 -6.03
CA PRO A 382 -27.64 4.87 -5.57
C PRO A 382 -27.26 5.20 -4.12
N GLU A 383 -26.98 4.19 -3.29
CA GLU A 383 -26.63 4.39 -1.87
C GLU A 383 -25.13 4.53 -1.64
N CYS A 384 -24.32 3.81 -2.42
CA CYS A 384 -22.88 3.77 -2.23
C CYS A 384 -22.10 4.59 -3.28
N GLY A 385 -22.76 5.05 -4.36
CA GLY A 385 -22.13 5.82 -5.43
C GLY A 385 -21.09 5.07 -6.26
N ILE A 386 -20.83 3.79 -5.96
CA ILE A 386 -19.83 2.96 -6.68
C ILE A 386 -20.47 2.19 -7.83
N SER A 387 -19.64 1.86 -8.83
CA SER A 387 -20.07 1.10 -10.01
C SER A 387 -20.58 -0.29 -9.64
N LEU A 388 -21.65 -0.74 -10.29
CA LEU A 388 -22.20 -2.07 -10.13
C LEU A 388 -21.37 -3.08 -10.91
N THR A 389 -21.11 -4.23 -10.30
CA THR A 389 -20.45 -5.37 -10.95
C THR A 389 -21.48 -6.35 -11.48
N TYR A 390 -21.37 -6.75 -12.74
CA TYR A 390 -22.25 -7.75 -13.33
C TYR A 390 -21.91 -9.17 -12.89
N HIS A 391 -22.86 -9.84 -12.26
CA HIS A 391 -22.78 -11.25 -11.89
C HIS A 391 -23.59 -12.12 -12.84
N LYS A 392 -22.89 -12.85 -13.72
CA LYS A 392 -23.50 -13.66 -14.78
C LYS A 392 -24.48 -14.73 -14.25
N ARG A 393 -24.14 -15.37 -13.11
CA ARG A 393 -25.01 -16.40 -12.49
C ARG A 393 -26.33 -15.84 -11.99
N GLU A 394 -26.33 -14.59 -11.54
CA GLU A 394 -27.49 -13.92 -10.96
C GLU A 394 -28.21 -13.01 -11.97
N ASN A 395 -27.62 -12.83 -13.15
CA ASN A 395 -28.07 -11.89 -14.19
C ASN A 395 -28.41 -10.49 -13.62
N ALA A 396 -27.57 -10.02 -12.72
CA ALA A 396 -27.80 -8.77 -11.98
C ALA A 396 -26.53 -7.94 -11.82
N GLY A 397 -26.71 -6.62 -11.68
CA GLY A 397 -25.69 -5.72 -11.21
C GLY A 397 -25.67 -5.73 -9.69
N VAL A 398 -24.53 -6.06 -9.08
CA VAL A 398 -24.37 -6.19 -7.62
C VAL A 398 -23.46 -5.09 -7.09
N CYS A 399 -23.89 -4.42 -6.04
CA CYS A 399 -23.04 -3.49 -5.31
C CYS A 399 -22.14 -4.24 -4.31
N HIS A 400 -20.83 -4.14 -4.47
CA HIS A 400 -19.87 -4.82 -3.57
C HIS A 400 -19.72 -4.15 -2.18
N TYR A 401 -20.34 -2.99 -1.94
CA TYR A 401 -20.39 -2.33 -0.62
C TYR A 401 -21.65 -2.68 0.16
N CYS A 402 -22.84 -2.35 -0.37
CA CYS A 402 -24.12 -2.63 0.30
C CYS A 402 -24.79 -3.96 -0.12
N GLY A 403 -24.39 -4.69 -1.20
CA GLY A 403 -24.84 -5.95 -1.78
C GLY A 403 -26.22 -5.91 -2.41
N LYS A 404 -26.79 -4.77 -2.46
CA LYS A 404 -28.03 -4.64 -3.19
C LYS A 404 -27.83 -5.11 -4.62
N LYS A 405 -28.81 -5.86 -5.08
CA LYS A 405 -28.87 -6.39 -6.45
C LYS A 405 -29.83 -5.52 -7.25
N PHE A 406 -29.41 -5.17 -8.43
CA PHE A 406 -30.17 -4.35 -9.36
C PHE A 406 -30.35 -5.10 -10.68
N ARG A 407 -31.56 -5.06 -11.22
CA ARG A 407 -31.79 -5.58 -12.56
C ARG A 407 -31.00 -4.71 -13.56
N VAL A 408 -30.28 -5.36 -14.47
CA VAL A 408 -29.63 -4.65 -15.57
C VAL A 408 -30.72 -4.22 -16.57
N PRO A 409 -30.87 -2.92 -16.86
CA PRO A 409 -31.87 -2.44 -17.80
C PRO A 409 -31.52 -2.88 -19.24
N GLU A 410 -32.50 -3.13 -20.07
CA GLU A 410 -32.35 -3.47 -21.48
C GLU A 410 -31.94 -2.26 -22.32
N THR A 411 -32.30 -1.07 -21.86
CA THR A 411 -31.97 0.21 -22.47
C THR A 411 -31.27 1.11 -21.47
N CYS A 412 -30.38 1.92 -21.97
CA CYS A 412 -29.64 2.88 -21.13
C CYS A 412 -30.58 3.90 -20.48
N PRO A 413 -30.58 4.08 -19.17
CA PRO A 413 -31.47 5.03 -18.49
C PRO A 413 -31.17 6.49 -18.85
N ALA A 414 -29.95 6.79 -19.34
CA ALA A 414 -29.55 8.15 -19.69
C ALA A 414 -29.85 8.52 -21.15
N CYS A 415 -29.68 7.60 -22.13
CA CYS A 415 -29.82 7.92 -23.56
C CYS A 415 -30.78 7.00 -24.33
N GLY A 416 -31.42 6.01 -23.69
CA GLY A 416 -32.33 5.06 -24.33
C GLY A 416 -31.66 3.99 -25.21
N SER A 417 -30.35 3.98 -25.36
CA SER A 417 -29.63 3.06 -26.22
C SER A 417 -29.68 1.62 -25.73
N HIS A 418 -29.72 0.66 -26.67
CA HIS A 418 -29.57 -0.78 -26.38
C HIS A 418 -28.10 -1.24 -26.26
N TYR A 419 -27.12 -0.34 -26.40
CA TYR A 419 -25.69 -0.67 -26.37
C TYR A 419 -25.10 -0.74 -24.94
N ILE A 420 -25.84 -1.37 -24.00
CA ILE A 420 -25.30 -1.69 -22.69
C ILE A 420 -24.37 -2.91 -22.81
N LYS A 421 -23.12 -2.77 -22.39
CA LYS A 421 -22.09 -3.81 -22.46
C LYS A 421 -21.37 -4.01 -21.12
N TYR A 422 -20.85 -5.22 -20.96
CA TYR A 422 -19.96 -5.58 -19.86
C TYR A 422 -18.53 -5.33 -20.33
N PHE A 423 -17.79 -4.49 -19.62
CA PHE A 423 -16.45 -4.06 -20.04
C PHE A 423 -15.36 -4.96 -19.46
N GLY A 424 -14.41 -5.39 -20.31
CA GLY A 424 -13.21 -6.13 -19.90
C GLY A 424 -12.29 -6.40 -21.09
N THR A 425 -11.23 -5.60 -21.24
CA THR A 425 -10.16 -5.84 -22.22
C THR A 425 -8.89 -6.26 -21.49
N GLY A 426 -8.28 -7.40 -21.86
CA GLY A 426 -7.02 -7.87 -21.29
C GLY A 426 -5.80 -7.36 -22.06
N THR A 427 -4.62 -7.35 -21.43
CA THR A 427 -3.33 -6.99 -22.07
C THR A 427 -2.99 -7.89 -23.25
N GLU A 428 -3.48 -9.14 -23.25
CA GLU A 428 -3.31 -10.09 -24.36
C GLU A 428 -3.96 -9.57 -25.64
N LYS A 429 -5.21 -9.11 -25.57
CA LYS A 429 -5.91 -8.54 -26.73
C LYS A 429 -5.26 -7.26 -27.22
N VAL A 430 -4.73 -6.43 -26.30
CA VAL A 430 -3.97 -5.23 -26.70
C VAL A 430 -2.69 -5.62 -27.42
N GLU A 431 -1.99 -6.66 -26.95
CA GLU A 431 -0.78 -7.18 -27.58
C GLU A 431 -1.08 -7.74 -28.98
N GLU A 432 -2.09 -8.62 -29.11
CA GLU A 432 -2.49 -9.19 -30.40
C GLU A 432 -2.80 -8.09 -31.40
N PHE A 433 -3.65 -7.15 -31.05
CA PHE A 433 -4.03 -6.05 -31.92
C PHE A 433 -2.84 -5.11 -32.25
N THR A 434 -1.94 -4.88 -31.30
CA THR A 434 -0.73 -4.09 -31.55
C THR A 434 0.20 -4.80 -32.56
N ARG A 435 0.32 -6.14 -32.50
CA ARG A 435 1.12 -6.94 -33.44
C ARG A 435 0.53 -6.91 -34.84
N GLU A 436 -0.79 -6.90 -34.96
CA GLU A 436 -1.48 -6.76 -36.25
C GLU A 436 -1.22 -5.40 -36.88
N LEU A 437 -1.25 -4.32 -36.07
CA LEU A 437 -1.02 -2.95 -36.58
C LEU A 437 0.45 -2.63 -36.87
N PHE A 438 1.39 -3.23 -36.14
CA PHE A 438 2.82 -2.95 -36.25
C PHE A 438 3.65 -4.26 -36.38
N PRO A 439 3.47 -5.02 -37.48
CA PRO A 439 4.07 -6.36 -37.62
C PRO A 439 5.60 -6.35 -37.66
N GLU A 440 6.22 -5.25 -38.06
CA GLU A 440 7.69 -5.14 -38.15
C GLU A 440 8.34 -4.57 -36.86
N LYS A 441 7.56 -4.21 -35.88
CA LYS A 441 8.07 -3.59 -34.63
C LYS A 441 8.24 -4.59 -33.51
N SER A 442 9.25 -4.38 -32.70
CA SER A 442 9.51 -5.22 -31.50
C SER A 442 8.58 -4.80 -30.38
N ILE A 443 7.77 -5.75 -29.89
CA ILE A 443 6.78 -5.53 -28.84
C ILE A 443 7.14 -6.34 -27.60
N GLY A 444 7.24 -5.67 -26.44
CA GLY A 444 7.42 -6.28 -25.14
C GLY A 444 6.15 -6.15 -24.29
N ARG A 445 5.80 -7.20 -23.53
CA ARG A 445 4.68 -7.19 -22.58
C ARG A 445 5.18 -7.35 -21.16
N LEU A 446 4.79 -6.44 -20.27
CA LEU A 446 5.16 -6.41 -18.87
C LEU A 446 3.91 -6.41 -17.98
N ASP A 447 3.42 -7.58 -17.64
CA ASP A 447 2.35 -7.77 -16.66
C ASP A 447 2.71 -8.87 -15.64
N LEU A 448 1.92 -8.96 -14.55
CA LEU A 448 2.17 -9.92 -13.47
C LEU A 448 1.96 -11.39 -13.89
N ASP A 449 1.20 -11.64 -14.96
CA ASP A 449 0.89 -12.99 -15.42
C ASP A 449 1.98 -13.52 -16.37
N THR A 450 2.59 -12.64 -17.17
CA THR A 450 3.71 -12.99 -18.08
C THR A 450 5.04 -13.06 -17.36
N ALA A 451 5.23 -12.27 -16.32
CA ALA A 451 6.49 -12.20 -15.59
C ALA A 451 6.50 -13.18 -14.40
N LYS A 452 6.57 -14.48 -14.70
CA LYS A 452 6.68 -15.53 -13.65
C LYS A 452 7.96 -15.40 -12.80
N ASN A 453 9.00 -14.74 -13.32
CA ASN A 453 10.30 -14.57 -12.67
C ASN A 453 10.82 -13.14 -12.78
N ASN A 454 11.45 -12.64 -11.70
CA ASN A 454 12.14 -11.34 -11.69
C ASN A 454 13.20 -11.19 -12.79
N ARG A 455 13.78 -12.30 -13.28
CA ARG A 455 14.73 -12.31 -14.38
C ARG A 455 14.10 -11.92 -15.72
N GLU A 456 12.87 -12.34 -15.98
CA GLU A 456 12.12 -11.97 -17.19
C GLU A 456 11.72 -10.50 -17.16
N ILE A 457 11.22 -10.02 -16.01
CA ILE A 457 10.95 -8.57 -15.80
C ILE A 457 12.21 -7.75 -16.12
N SER A 458 13.34 -8.13 -15.52
CA SER A 458 14.61 -7.41 -15.73
C SER A 458 15.11 -7.46 -17.18
N LYS A 459 14.88 -8.58 -17.89
CA LYS A 459 15.23 -8.69 -19.32
C LYS A 459 14.38 -7.76 -20.17
N ILE A 460 13.05 -7.73 -19.98
CA ILE A 460 12.14 -6.87 -20.74
C ILE A 460 12.49 -5.40 -20.50
N ILE A 461 12.66 -4.99 -19.23
CA ILE A 461 13.04 -3.62 -18.87
C ILE A 461 14.39 -3.25 -19.48
N SER A 462 15.39 -4.13 -19.39
CA SER A 462 16.72 -3.89 -19.99
C SER A 462 16.66 -3.80 -21.52
N SER A 463 15.85 -4.62 -22.17
CA SER A 463 15.65 -4.58 -23.62
C SER A 463 15.04 -3.25 -24.06
N PHE A 464 14.00 -2.80 -23.36
CA PHE A 464 13.33 -1.51 -23.63
C PHE A 464 14.27 -0.33 -23.34
N SER A 465 14.96 -0.31 -22.21
CA SER A 465 15.92 0.75 -21.85
C SER A 465 17.09 0.88 -22.85
N LYS A 466 17.46 -0.23 -23.51
CA LYS A 466 18.52 -0.25 -24.52
C LYS A 466 18.03 0.03 -25.95
N GLY A 467 16.75 0.40 -26.11
CA GLY A 467 16.16 0.68 -27.42
C GLY A 467 15.96 -0.55 -28.34
N LYS A 468 16.02 -1.77 -27.78
CA LYS A 468 15.81 -3.02 -28.54
C LYS A 468 14.33 -3.41 -28.64
N THR A 469 13.47 -2.75 -27.92
CA THR A 469 12.01 -2.93 -27.93
C THR A 469 11.39 -1.58 -28.28
N ASP A 470 10.55 -1.52 -29.30
CA ASP A 470 9.93 -0.30 -29.81
C ASP A 470 8.68 0.06 -28.99
N ILE A 471 7.84 -0.92 -28.70
CA ILE A 471 6.56 -0.74 -28.01
C ILE A 471 6.55 -1.60 -26.73
N LEU A 472 6.32 -0.99 -25.59
CA LEU A 472 6.14 -1.66 -24.33
C LEU A 472 4.68 -1.62 -23.90
N ILE A 473 4.01 -2.78 -23.85
CA ILE A 473 2.65 -2.91 -23.33
C ILE A 473 2.74 -3.32 -21.86
N GLY A 474 2.04 -2.63 -20.98
CA GLY A 474 2.10 -3.02 -19.59
C GLY A 474 1.01 -2.45 -18.69
N THR A 475 1.04 -2.93 -17.47
CA THR A 475 0.16 -2.50 -16.39
C THR A 475 0.90 -1.56 -15.43
N GLN A 476 0.49 -1.45 -14.19
CA GLN A 476 1.11 -0.59 -13.18
C GLN A 476 2.64 -0.75 -13.02
N LEU A 477 3.21 -1.89 -13.44
CA LEU A 477 4.66 -2.11 -13.41
C LEU A 477 5.42 -1.12 -14.31
N VAL A 478 4.84 -0.71 -15.43
CA VAL A 478 5.44 0.24 -16.37
C VAL A 478 5.29 1.68 -15.89
N ALA A 479 4.23 1.97 -15.14
CA ALA A 479 3.96 3.30 -14.58
C ALA A 479 4.92 3.68 -13.44
N LYS A 480 5.61 2.70 -12.81
CA LYS A 480 6.33 2.88 -11.54
C LYS A 480 7.85 2.73 -11.67
N GLY A 481 8.59 3.66 -11.07
CA GLY A 481 10.03 3.51 -10.75
C GLY A 481 11.01 3.34 -11.90
N LEU A 482 10.57 3.32 -13.15
CA LEU A 482 11.41 3.12 -14.33
C LEU A 482 11.71 4.44 -15.03
N ASP A 483 12.95 4.67 -15.40
CA ASP A 483 13.38 5.85 -16.15
C ASP A 483 13.78 5.47 -17.58
N PHE A 484 12.97 5.89 -18.55
CA PHE A 484 13.21 5.65 -19.96
C PHE A 484 13.41 6.99 -20.68
N LYS A 485 14.55 7.16 -21.31
CA LYS A 485 14.95 8.45 -21.93
C LYS A 485 14.31 8.69 -23.30
N ASN A 486 13.97 7.63 -24.03
CA ASN A 486 13.55 7.71 -25.45
C ASN A 486 12.03 7.47 -25.65
N VAL A 487 11.20 7.71 -24.65
CA VAL A 487 9.74 7.54 -24.78
C VAL A 487 9.10 8.82 -25.26
N GLY A 488 8.65 8.81 -26.54
CA GLY A 488 7.96 9.93 -27.19
C GLY A 488 6.44 9.93 -26.94
N LEU A 489 5.83 8.73 -26.87
CA LEU A 489 4.38 8.58 -26.71
C LEU A 489 4.03 7.61 -25.59
N VAL A 490 3.05 8.00 -24.79
CA VAL A 490 2.37 7.11 -23.86
C VAL A 490 0.88 7.06 -24.16
N GLY A 491 0.36 5.86 -24.48
CA GLY A 491 -1.05 5.62 -24.74
C GLY A 491 -1.74 4.91 -23.56
N VAL A 492 -2.72 5.54 -22.92
CA VAL A 492 -3.63 4.86 -21.98
C VAL A 492 -4.81 4.31 -22.78
N VAL A 493 -4.82 2.99 -22.99
CA VAL A 493 -5.75 2.32 -23.92
C VAL A 493 -7.21 2.39 -23.45
N SER A 494 -7.44 2.34 -22.14
CA SER A 494 -8.77 2.53 -21.54
C SER A 494 -8.65 3.02 -20.09
N ALA A 495 -9.00 4.27 -19.86
CA ALA A 495 -9.08 4.85 -18.52
C ALA A 495 -10.30 4.36 -17.75
N ASP A 496 -11.38 3.98 -18.44
CA ASP A 496 -12.65 3.54 -17.88
C ASP A 496 -12.52 2.31 -16.99
N VAL A 497 -11.56 1.44 -17.27
CA VAL A 497 -11.28 0.25 -16.45
C VAL A 497 -10.85 0.65 -15.03
N SER A 498 -10.10 1.74 -14.90
CA SER A 498 -9.68 2.25 -13.59
C SER A 498 -10.78 3.03 -12.89
N LEU A 499 -11.48 3.88 -13.64
CA LEU A 499 -12.56 4.73 -13.13
C LEU A 499 -13.72 3.92 -12.54
N ASN A 500 -13.99 2.75 -13.11
CA ASN A 500 -15.18 1.96 -12.78
C ASN A 500 -14.89 0.72 -11.93
N VAL A 501 -13.70 0.65 -11.31
CA VAL A 501 -13.45 -0.30 -10.22
C VAL A 501 -14.46 -0.03 -9.10
N PRO A 502 -15.16 -1.05 -8.54
CA PRO A 502 -16.18 -0.84 -7.51
C PRO A 502 -15.54 -0.50 -6.14
N ASP A 503 -14.79 0.57 -6.06
CA ASP A 503 -14.12 1.10 -4.88
C ASP A 503 -14.29 2.63 -4.86
N TYR A 504 -14.52 3.22 -3.69
CA TYR A 504 -14.69 4.66 -3.54
C TYR A 504 -13.45 5.47 -3.98
N ARG A 505 -12.27 4.84 -4.01
CA ARG A 505 -11.01 5.43 -4.46
C ARG A 505 -10.75 5.27 -5.95
N SER A 506 -11.69 4.74 -6.73
CA SER A 506 -11.48 4.49 -8.16
C SER A 506 -11.09 5.77 -8.91
N THR A 507 -11.74 6.89 -8.59
CA THR A 507 -11.49 8.21 -9.16
C THR A 507 -10.09 8.71 -8.80
N GLU A 508 -9.73 8.65 -7.52
CA GLU A 508 -8.40 9.01 -7.01
C GLU A 508 -7.29 8.17 -7.67
N ARG A 509 -7.47 6.85 -7.70
CA ARG A 509 -6.51 5.94 -8.35
C ARG A 509 -6.35 6.21 -9.83
N THR A 510 -7.41 6.62 -10.52
CA THR A 510 -7.34 6.95 -11.94
C THR A 510 -6.59 8.23 -12.17
N PHE A 511 -6.86 9.28 -11.37
CA PHE A 511 -6.09 10.52 -11.40
C PHE A 511 -4.59 10.25 -11.17
N GLN A 512 -4.25 9.52 -10.11
CA GLN A 512 -2.87 9.16 -9.76
C GLN A 512 -2.19 8.40 -10.89
N LEU A 513 -2.88 7.43 -11.45
CA LEU A 513 -2.37 6.59 -12.53
C LEU A 513 -2.10 7.40 -13.80
N VAL A 514 -3.05 8.21 -14.27
CA VAL A 514 -2.87 9.05 -15.47
C VAL A 514 -1.71 10.01 -15.26
N THR A 515 -1.62 10.65 -14.12
CA THR A 515 -0.53 11.58 -13.78
C THR A 515 0.83 10.89 -13.71
N GLN A 516 0.91 9.69 -13.11
CA GLN A 516 2.16 8.91 -13.05
C GLN A 516 2.63 8.45 -14.41
N VAL A 517 1.71 7.97 -15.24
CA VAL A 517 1.99 7.51 -16.60
C VAL A 517 2.39 8.69 -17.48
N ALA A 518 1.73 9.84 -17.32
CA ALA A 518 2.12 11.08 -18.00
C ALA A 518 3.56 11.48 -17.64
N GLY A 519 3.95 11.35 -16.39
CA GLY A 519 5.32 11.63 -15.96
C GLY A 519 6.42 10.77 -16.63
N ARG A 520 6.07 9.75 -17.44
CA ARG A 520 7.03 8.91 -18.18
C ARG A 520 7.39 9.45 -19.56
N ALA A 521 6.53 10.26 -20.16
CA ALA A 521 6.79 10.87 -21.46
C ALA A 521 7.75 12.06 -21.36
N GLY A 522 8.62 12.24 -22.36
CA GLY A 522 9.42 13.45 -22.54
C GLY A 522 10.55 13.68 -21.54
N ARG A 523 11.13 12.63 -20.95
CA ARG A 523 12.27 12.76 -20.01
C ARG A 523 13.62 13.04 -20.69
N GLY A 524 13.74 12.76 -21.96
CA GLY A 524 14.96 12.95 -22.76
C GLY A 524 15.17 14.38 -23.31
N GLY A 525 14.38 15.37 -22.89
CA GLY A 525 14.48 16.76 -23.37
C GLY A 525 13.52 17.10 -24.51
N GLU A 526 12.87 16.12 -25.13
CA GLU A 526 11.82 16.34 -26.13
C GLU A 526 10.42 16.43 -25.50
N LYS A 527 9.49 17.11 -26.21
CA LYS A 527 8.10 17.22 -25.76
C LYS A 527 7.40 15.85 -25.83
N GLY A 528 7.21 15.18 -24.71
CA GLY A 528 6.44 13.95 -24.63
C GLY A 528 4.95 14.20 -24.82
N LEU A 529 4.25 13.25 -25.46
CA LEU A 529 2.80 13.27 -25.62
C LEU A 529 2.17 12.09 -24.89
N VAL A 530 1.03 12.34 -24.25
CA VAL A 530 0.21 11.31 -23.61
C VAL A 530 -1.17 11.35 -24.23
N ILE A 531 -1.67 10.20 -24.67
CA ILE A 531 -3.03 10.06 -25.21
C ILE A 531 -3.80 9.12 -24.26
N VAL A 532 -4.92 9.63 -23.74
CA VAL A 532 -5.79 8.88 -22.84
C VAL A 532 -7.15 8.65 -23.52
N GLN A 533 -7.49 7.40 -23.75
CA GLN A 533 -8.76 7.01 -24.37
C GLN A 533 -9.80 6.68 -23.28
N SER A 534 -11.02 7.24 -23.41
CA SER A 534 -12.13 7.00 -22.48
C SER A 534 -13.48 7.13 -23.17
N TYR A 535 -14.48 6.38 -22.69
CA TYR A 535 -15.89 6.58 -23.00
C TYR A 535 -16.55 7.65 -22.12
N THR A 536 -15.82 8.14 -21.10
CA THR A 536 -16.24 9.22 -20.19
C THR A 536 -15.13 10.27 -20.05
N PRO A 537 -14.66 10.90 -21.15
CA PRO A 537 -13.53 11.84 -21.13
C PRO A 537 -13.82 13.08 -20.26
N ASP A 538 -15.09 13.42 -20.07
CA ASP A 538 -15.54 14.55 -19.26
C ASP A 538 -15.46 14.27 -17.75
N ASN A 539 -15.06 13.05 -17.32
CA ASN A 539 -14.90 12.74 -15.91
C ASN A 539 -13.80 13.64 -15.31
N PHE A 540 -14.13 14.27 -14.16
CA PHE A 540 -13.24 15.26 -13.55
C PHE A 540 -11.86 14.69 -13.19
N ALA A 541 -11.73 13.39 -12.86
CA ALA A 541 -10.42 12.79 -12.63
C ALA A 541 -9.54 12.79 -13.88
N LEU A 542 -10.14 12.62 -15.07
CA LEU A 542 -9.41 12.64 -16.33
C LEU A 542 -9.09 14.08 -16.76
N THR A 543 -10.06 14.99 -16.68
CA THR A 543 -9.87 16.39 -17.10
C THR A 543 -8.84 17.10 -16.20
N THR A 544 -8.89 16.89 -14.90
CA THR A 544 -7.91 17.48 -13.96
C THR A 544 -6.52 16.83 -14.09
N ALA A 545 -6.46 15.50 -14.34
CA ALA A 545 -5.17 14.83 -14.61
C ALA A 545 -4.54 15.31 -15.92
N ALA A 546 -5.36 15.56 -16.96
CA ALA A 546 -4.88 16.10 -18.23
C ALA A 546 -4.30 17.51 -18.08
N ASN A 547 -4.83 18.31 -17.16
CA ASN A 547 -4.36 19.65 -16.82
C ASN A 547 -3.26 19.65 -15.73
N HIS A 548 -2.89 18.49 -15.22
CA HIS A 548 -1.96 18.36 -14.07
C HIS A 548 -2.43 19.13 -12.82
N ASP A 549 -3.74 19.29 -12.65
CA ASP A 549 -4.34 20.08 -11.56
C ASP A 549 -4.83 19.17 -10.42
N TYR A 550 -3.93 18.87 -9.50
CA TYR A 550 -4.25 18.09 -8.31
C TYR A 550 -5.20 18.85 -7.37
N ASN A 551 -5.09 20.17 -7.27
CA ASN A 551 -5.90 20.94 -6.34
C ASN A 551 -7.37 20.93 -6.76
N GLN A 552 -7.67 21.14 -8.04
CA GLN A 552 -9.03 21.04 -8.57
C GLN A 552 -9.57 19.61 -8.41
N PHE A 553 -8.76 18.59 -8.69
CA PHE A 553 -9.12 17.19 -8.44
C PHE A 553 -9.53 16.97 -6.99
N PHE A 554 -8.67 17.39 -6.04
CA PHE A 554 -8.91 17.22 -4.61
C PHE A 554 -10.19 17.93 -4.16
N ASP A 555 -10.40 19.18 -4.57
CA ASP A 555 -11.58 19.98 -4.17
C ASP A 555 -12.91 19.38 -4.67
N MET A 556 -12.89 18.62 -5.76
CA MET A 556 -14.06 17.88 -6.27
C MET A 556 -14.24 16.55 -5.54
N GLU A 557 -13.17 15.77 -5.40
CA GLU A 557 -13.19 14.45 -4.78
C GLU A 557 -13.56 14.51 -3.30
N ILE A 558 -13.03 15.50 -2.56
CA ILE A 558 -13.28 15.60 -1.11
C ILE A 558 -14.75 15.84 -0.80
N LYS A 559 -15.46 16.65 -1.62
CA LYS A 559 -16.90 16.90 -1.48
C LYS A 559 -17.73 15.62 -1.69
N ILE A 560 -17.34 14.80 -2.66
CA ILE A 560 -17.99 13.51 -2.91
C ILE A 560 -17.79 12.59 -1.70
N ARG A 561 -16.59 12.54 -1.13
CA ARG A 561 -16.30 11.74 0.06
C ARG A 561 -17.06 12.21 1.28
N GLU A 562 -17.17 13.51 1.48
CA GLU A 562 -17.96 14.09 2.55
C GLU A 562 -19.44 13.74 2.40
N PHE A 563 -20.03 13.98 1.23
CA PHE A 563 -21.43 13.67 0.95
C PHE A 563 -21.74 12.18 1.11
N MET A 564 -20.83 11.32 0.65
CA MET A 564 -20.97 9.87 0.71
C MET A 564 -20.45 9.27 2.02
N ASP A 565 -19.97 10.08 2.94
CA ASP A 565 -19.38 9.68 4.22
C ASP A 565 -18.28 8.62 4.07
N TYR A 566 -17.30 8.86 3.17
CA TYR A 566 -16.11 8.03 2.97
C TYR A 566 -14.88 8.61 3.68
N PRO A 567 -13.80 7.82 3.89
CA PRO A 567 -12.54 8.35 4.42
C PRO A 567 -12.05 9.58 3.62
N PRO A 568 -11.65 10.69 4.27
CA PRO A 568 -11.26 10.82 5.68
C PRO A 568 -12.37 11.16 6.69
N PHE A 569 -13.63 11.26 6.28
CA PHE A 569 -14.74 11.66 7.15
C PHE A 569 -15.27 10.48 8.00
N SER A 570 -15.08 9.26 7.52
CA SER A 570 -15.38 8.01 8.24
C SER A 570 -14.20 7.05 8.18
N ASP A 571 -14.26 5.97 8.97
CA ASP A 571 -13.40 4.80 8.85
C ASP A 571 -14.22 3.63 8.30
N LEU A 572 -13.60 2.79 7.46
CA LEU A 572 -14.17 1.53 7.02
C LEU A 572 -13.55 0.38 7.80
N ILE A 573 -14.36 -0.50 8.36
CA ILE A 573 -13.88 -1.71 9.04
C ILE A 573 -14.47 -2.92 8.33
N LEU A 574 -13.60 -3.75 7.81
CA LEU A 574 -13.96 -5.03 7.19
C LEU A 574 -13.67 -6.16 8.16
N VAL A 575 -14.67 -6.97 8.47
CA VAL A 575 -14.51 -8.16 9.32
C VAL A 575 -14.73 -9.37 8.43
N GLU A 576 -13.67 -10.18 8.24
CA GLU A 576 -13.70 -11.39 7.42
C GLU A 576 -13.89 -12.61 8.30
N PHE A 577 -14.75 -13.54 7.86
CA PHE A 577 -15.04 -14.83 8.48
C PHE A 577 -14.72 -15.94 7.49
N THR A 578 -13.82 -16.85 7.87
CA THR A 578 -13.38 -17.95 7.00
C THR A 578 -13.59 -19.29 7.68
N SER A 579 -14.31 -20.22 7.04
CA SER A 579 -14.50 -21.61 7.47
C SER A 579 -14.50 -22.55 6.27
N GLU A 580 -14.18 -23.85 6.49
CA GLU A 580 -14.39 -24.93 5.53
C GLU A 580 -15.88 -25.20 5.31
N ASN A 581 -16.73 -24.85 6.27
CA ASN A 581 -18.18 -24.96 6.19
C ASN A 581 -18.81 -23.59 5.90
N GLU A 582 -19.53 -23.50 4.77
CA GLU A 582 -20.17 -22.25 4.33
C GLU A 582 -21.22 -21.75 5.33
N TRP A 583 -22.04 -22.66 5.88
CA TRP A 583 -23.04 -22.32 6.88
C TRP A 583 -22.44 -21.74 8.15
N GLU A 584 -21.33 -22.31 8.62
CA GLU A 584 -20.62 -21.79 9.79
C GLU A 584 -20.07 -20.37 9.51
N ALA A 585 -19.51 -20.13 8.33
CA ALA A 585 -18.97 -18.83 7.98
C ALA A 585 -20.05 -17.74 7.92
N ILE A 586 -21.19 -18.00 7.26
CA ILE A 586 -22.28 -17.03 7.14
C ILE A 586 -23.02 -16.83 8.48
N GLU A 587 -23.30 -17.92 9.21
CA GLU A 587 -23.97 -17.87 10.51
C GLU A 587 -23.12 -17.06 11.52
N THR A 588 -21.80 -17.28 11.55
CA THR A 588 -20.89 -16.54 12.41
C THR A 588 -20.86 -15.04 12.04
N ALA A 589 -20.89 -14.74 10.75
CA ALA A 589 -20.95 -13.36 10.29
C ALA A 589 -22.29 -12.69 10.69
N GLU A 590 -23.43 -13.36 10.53
CA GLU A 590 -24.73 -12.81 10.98
C GLU A 590 -24.77 -12.61 12.49
N LYS A 591 -24.30 -13.56 13.29
CA LYS A 591 -24.18 -13.41 14.76
C LYS A 591 -23.30 -12.21 15.15
N CYS A 592 -22.18 -12.00 14.44
CA CYS A 592 -21.34 -10.84 14.66
C CYS A 592 -22.08 -9.54 14.36
N LYS A 593 -22.77 -9.47 13.23
CA LYS A 593 -23.57 -8.31 12.87
C LYS A 593 -24.66 -8.00 13.92
N GLU A 594 -25.43 -9.01 14.37
CA GLU A 594 -26.43 -8.85 15.41
C GLU A 594 -25.81 -8.37 16.71
N TYR A 595 -24.68 -8.94 17.11
CA TYR A 595 -23.92 -8.51 18.29
C TYR A 595 -23.53 -7.03 18.19
N LEU A 596 -22.97 -6.62 17.07
CA LEU A 596 -22.56 -5.23 16.83
C LEU A 596 -23.75 -4.27 16.81
N ILE A 597 -24.90 -4.67 16.25
CA ILE A 597 -26.13 -3.87 16.29
C ILE A 597 -26.62 -3.67 17.73
N ARG A 598 -26.55 -4.70 18.59
CA ARG A 598 -26.88 -4.58 20.02
C ARG A 598 -25.91 -3.68 20.80
N CYS A 599 -24.62 -3.69 20.41
CA CYS A 599 -23.59 -2.85 21.01
C CYS A 599 -23.59 -1.42 20.44
N LYS A 600 -24.37 -1.16 19.38
CA LYS A 600 -24.43 0.14 18.72
C LYS A 600 -24.95 1.19 19.69
N ILE A 601 -24.26 2.34 19.73
CA ILE A 601 -24.68 3.48 20.52
C ILE A 601 -25.74 4.25 19.72
N GLU A 602 -26.79 4.63 20.40
CA GLU A 602 -27.80 5.50 19.81
C GLU A 602 -27.16 6.81 19.33
N GLY A 603 -27.36 7.15 18.04
CA GLY A 603 -26.82 8.36 17.46
C GLY A 603 -25.36 8.29 16.94
N ASP A 604 -24.67 7.13 17.01
CA ASP A 604 -23.29 7.01 16.53
C ASP A 604 -23.13 7.06 15.01
N GLY A 605 -24.23 7.01 14.26
CA GLY A 605 -24.24 7.13 12.79
C GLY A 605 -23.58 5.98 12.03
N ALA A 606 -23.10 4.93 12.70
CA ALA A 606 -22.42 3.82 12.04
C ALA A 606 -23.40 2.94 11.23
N ASN A 607 -22.97 2.55 10.02
CA ASN A 607 -23.69 1.63 9.15
C ASN A 607 -23.01 0.26 9.13
N ILE A 608 -23.73 -0.76 9.62
CA ILE A 608 -23.26 -2.16 9.62
C ILE A 608 -23.99 -2.88 8.51
N PHE A 609 -23.28 -3.23 7.43
CA PHE A 609 -23.87 -3.88 6.27
C PHE A 609 -24.08 -5.40 6.50
N ALA A 610 -24.96 -6.02 5.70
CA ALA A 610 -25.18 -7.45 5.77
C ALA A 610 -23.96 -8.26 5.34
N PRO A 611 -23.77 -9.49 5.85
CA PRO A 611 -22.68 -10.37 5.45
C PRO A 611 -22.69 -10.71 3.95
N ARG A 612 -21.53 -10.92 3.37
CA ARG A 612 -21.34 -11.22 1.94
C ARG A 612 -20.23 -12.20 1.69
N LEU A 613 -20.42 -12.97 0.64
CA LEU A 613 -19.39 -13.84 0.10
C LEU A 613 -18.29 -13.02 -0.59
N SER A 614 -17.05 -13.26 -0.24
CA SER A 614 -15.90 -12.68 -0.92
C SER A 614 -15.69 -13.29 -2.30
N THR A 615 -15.64 -12.45 -3.34
CA THR A 615 -15.44 -12.88 -4.73
C THR A 615 -13.99 -13.19 -5.08
N ASN A 616 -13.03 -12.72 -4.27
CA ASN A 616 -11.60 -12.84 -4.53
C ASN A 616 -10.96 -14.12 -4.00
N PHE A 617 -11.74 -14.99 -3.39
CA PHE A 617 -11.19 -16.20 -2.79
C PHE A 617 -11.07 -17.34 -3.82
N LYS A 618 -9.84 -17.69 -4.19
CA LYS A 618 -9.51 -18.83 -5.07
C LYS A 618 -9.12 -20.11 -4.30
N GLY A 619 -9.34 -20.16 -2.99
CA GLY A 619 -9.10 -21.35 -2.17
C GLY A 619 -10.15 -22.43 -2.47
N LYS A 620 -9.70 -23.64 -2.77
CA LYS A 620 -10.60 -24.76 -3.14
C LYS A 620 -11.38 -25.36 -1.96
N GLU A 621 -11.05 -25.00 -0.71
CA GLU A 621 -11.48 -25.74 0.49
C GLU A 621 -12.09 -24.87 1.61
N SER A 622 -12.28 -23.55 1.41
CA SER A 622 -12.88 -22.70 2.44
C SER A 622 -13.75 -21.60 1.86
N PHE A 623 -14.76 -21.18 2.63
CA PHE A 623 -15.68 -20.10 2.31
C PHE A 623 -15.30 -18.88 3.11
N ARG A 624 -15.40 -17.69 2.49
CA ARG A 624 -15.06 -16.42 3.11
C ARG A 624 -16.23 -15.46 2.99
N TYR A 625 -16.78 -15.08 4.12
CA TYR A 625 -17.79 -14.03 4.24
C TYR A 625 -17.19 -12.80 4.93
N TYR A 626 -17.72 -11.63 4.64
CA TYR A 626 -17.31 -10.40 5.31
C TYR A 626 -18.48 -9.49 5.65
N ILE A 627 -18.30 -8.72 6.72
CA ILE A 627 -19.15 -7.60 7.13
C ILE A 627 -18.36 -6.33 6.89
N LEU A 628 -18.95 -5.34 6.22
CA LEU A 628 -18.41 -4.00 6.12
C LEU A 628 -19.13 -3.09 7.13
N ILE A 629 -18.35 -2.33 7.88
CA ILE A 629 -18.84 -1.34 8.83
C ILE A 629 -18.32 0.02 8.38
N LYS A 630 -19.22 0.97 8.14
CA LYS A 630 -18.89 2.35 7.88
C LYS A 630 -19.04 3.11 9.19
N CYS A 631 -17.93 3.53 9.76
CA CYS A 631 -17.84 4.03 11.12
C CYS A 631 -17.49 5.52 11.10
N PRO A 632 -18.29 6.42 11.69
CA PRO A 632 -17.93 7.83 11.79
C PRO A 632 -16.60 8.05 12.49
N LYS A 633 -15.93 9.15 12.15
CA LYS A 633 -14.63 9.53 12.71
C LYS A 633 -14.73 9.58 14.25
N GLY A 634 -13.78 8.92 14.94
CA GLY A 634 -13.75 8.85 16.42
C GLY A 634 -14.32 7.57 17.02
N PHE A 635 -15.20 6.85 16.34
CA PHE A 635 -15.80 5.63 16.88
C PHE A 635 -15.07 4.34 16.54
N ARG A 636 -14.09 4.36 15.63
CA ARG A 636 -13.35 3.19 15.16
C ARG A 636 -12.84 2.29 16.27
N ASN A 637 -12.12 2.84 17.27
CA ASN A 637 -11.52 2.05 18.35
C ASN A 637 -12.58 1.29 19.17
N LYS A 638 -13.77 1.86 19.29
CA LYS A 638 -14.90 1.25 20.00
C LYS A 638 -15.45 0.06 19.24
N TYR A 639 -15.64 0.20 17.91
CA TYR A 639 -16.07 -0.92 17.08
C TYR A 639 -15.01 -2.03 17.04
N ILE A 640 -13.73 -1.69 16.96
CA ILE A 640 -12.64 -2.69 17.06
C ILE A 640 -12.69 -3.41 18.39
N TYR A 641 -12.96 -2.71 19.51
CA TYR A 641 -13.13 -3.34 20.82
C TYR A 641 -14.28 -4.34 20.83
N TYR A 642 -15.46 -3.99 20.32
CA TYR A 642 -16.60 -4.90 20.23
C TYR A 642 -16.33 -6.10 19.33
N ILE A 643 -15.68 -5.90 18.19
CA ILE A 643 -15.30 -6.99 17.27
C ILE A 643 -14.33 -7.95 17.96
N ASN A 644 -13.36 -7.43 18.74
CA ASN A 644 -12.44 -8.27 19.49
C ASN A 644 -13.16 -9.06 20.58
N ALA A 645 -14.08 -8.43 21.34
CA ALA A 645 -14.89 -9.12 22.33
C ALA A 645 -15.73 -10.24 21.72
N PHE A 646 -16.31 -10.01 20.53
CA PHE A 646 -16.98 -11.08 19.79
C PHE A 646 -16.01 -12.21 19.38
N GLY A 647 -14.78 -11.87 18.98
CA GLY A 647 -13.73 -12.86 18.68
C GLY A 647 -13.31 -13.71 19.88
N GLU A 648 -13.34 -13.14 21.10
CA GLU A 648 -13.13 -13.86 22.35
C GLU A 648 -14.27 -14.86 22.61
N LEU A 649 -15.52 -14.46 22.44
CA LEU A 649 -16.69 -15.35 22.52
C LEU A 649 -16.60 -16.54 21.53
N LEU A 650 -16.17 -16.30 20.29
CA LEU A 650 -15.96 -17.36 19.31
C LEU A 650 -14.88 -18.35 19.78
N THR A 651 -13.85 -17.83 20.43
CA THR A 651 -12.75 -18.64 20.96
C THR A 651 -13.25 -19.52 22.13
N GLU A 652 -14.02 -18.97 23.06
CA GLU A 652 -14.63 -19.71 24.17
C GLU A 652 -15.58 -20.82 23.69
N GLN A 653 -16.31 -20.57 22.61
CA GLN A 653 -17.22 -21.54 21.98
C GLN A 653 -16.49 -22.59 21.11
N ASN A 654 -15.15 -22.55 21.03
CA ASN A 654 -14.34 -23.44 20.19
C ASN A 654 -14.76 -23.40 18.70
N SER A 655 -15.22 -22.25 18.19
CA SER A 655 -15.58 -22.09 16.78
C SER A 655 -14.38 -22.35 15.86
N LYS A 656 -14.61 -23.08 14.77
CA LYS A 656 -13.60 -23.30 13.72
C LYS A 656 -13.52 -22.13 12.74
N CYS A 657 -14.43 -21.16 12.82
CA CYS A 657 -14.44 -20.00 11.98
C CYS A 657 -13.30 -19.05 12.38
N ASN A 658 -12.45 -18.71 11.42
CA ASN A 658 -11.39 -17.71 11.62
C ASN A 658 -11.90 -16.32 11.30
N MET A 659 -11.65 -15.37 12.21
CA MET A 659 -12.05 -13.96 12.08
C MET A 659 -10.81 -13.08 11.88
N ILE A 660 -10.84 -12.19 10.88
CA ILE A 660 -9.77 -11.22 10.58
C ILE A 660 -10.40 -9.82 10.47
N ILE A 661 -9.72 -8.82 11.04
CA ILE A 661 -10.13 -7.42 10.99
C ILE A 661 -9.22 -6.67 10.01
N ASP A 662 -9.82 -5.85 9.14
CA ASP A 662 -9.11 -4.93 8.25
C ASP A 662 -9.67 -3.51 8.39
N VAL A 663 -8.88 -2.62 8.92
CA VAL A 663 -9.25 -1.21 9.12
C VAL A 663 -8.81 -0.40 7.92
N ASN A 664 -9.73 0.35 7.32
CA ASN A 664 -9.52 1.09 6.08
C ASN A 664 -8.92 0.20 4.98
N PRO A 665 -9.62 -0.91 4.62
CA PRO A 665 -9.12 -1.88 3.67
C PRO A 665 -8.80 -1.22 2.34
N TYR A 666 -7.72 -1.67 1.69
CA TYR A 666 -7.36 -1.15 0.36
C TYR A 666 -8.30 -1.67 -0.74
N SER A 667 -8.92 -2.82 -0.53
CA SER A 667 -9.99 -3.38 -1.37
C SER A 667 -11.05 -3.99 -0.46
N THR A 668 -12.31 -3.81 -0.83
CA THR A 668 -13.47 -4.35 -0.10
C THR A 668 -14.07 -5.58 -0.79
N PHE A 669 -13.40 -6.14 -1.79
CA PHE A 669 -13.85 -7.29 -2.57
C PHE A 669 -12.68 -8.20 -2.96
#